data_d13ffc0b9f2686684f8ae045fa6c5e84
#
_entry.id   d13ffc0b9f2686684f8ae045fa6c5e84
#
_cell.length_a   1.000
_cell.length_b   1.000
_cell.length_c   1.000
_cell.angle_alpha   90.00
_cell.angle_beta   90.00
_cell.angle_gamma   90.00
#
_symmetry.space_group_name_H-M   'P 1'
#
loop_
_entity.id
_entity.type
_entity.pdbx_description
1 polymer ?
#
loop_
_entity_poly.entity_id
_entity_poly.type
_entity_poly.pdbx_seq_one_letter_code
_entity_poly.pdbx_strand_id
1 'polypeptide(L)'
;MDRQNEQTTGRLWFREHVNKSSSEVLELKKIISEEKNIIAKINQCIEKASDDLLKLVGASDGLQTSQRRLRNIRHFSNTLFNIMRGGIFDNHYDIEKLDFSDYIKRSNKKVFSKKKDLINNLPEIFDIKKLRFLCENDDDKNFIRLCYEYLPLKFSRRHGDPSRPWNKFNIKVNDGDSVLYYHEGNWRDIFQNWEGLVISYPKSLPSIISKFLNATTKDGYNPYRINKEGIDWEVVDEDDTWSHIGYWNDHQIIYLLKLLEGQWQIDRSFILDSLNKKIFSTANVPYKIRDDEEILKDPKNTIDFDHALHQKIMNDVKKIGTDARLVLDQDQVVHVSMAEKLLVLQLSKLSNFIPDGGIWLNTQRPEWNDANNALVGYGVSMVTLYYLNRHISFINKVLAGVNETEFEISNEVLAWFRETKETYKKYSPSVNERLDATKRKTFVQELQKLFSNYRMKTYNKSSSGGDKIKVIEIINFNNLVLAHFENSINNNYLESLYSAYNTINIDNSNKINVTSLYSMLEGQVSVLSSGKVEPKNAVKVLNALFKSDMYQKEQNSFMLYPRKGLKRFLEKNIIPEEIVNESNLFKALLKRNNTDIIYKDSSGKYRFNDSLINSNYLKAELDKLSKTEELKQIMIDEKSEILRHYMTVFDHQNYTGRSGTMYGYEGIGSIYWHMVSKLLLATQELYFKAIQMNEDTDTLRNLGNLYYKIRSGLSSDKTPEQYGAFPYDPYSHTPYKRGAQQPGMTGQVKEEIITRMGELGCVINNGELIFNPKLLKISEFLTESSTFSYVDVNQSMCKLDLNQNQLAFTYCQVPIVYELSDAGQSISVSYAKNKIENINGDSLSKEMSENLFSRSGKIKEIKVCFERSHFLF
;
A
#
# COMPACT_ATOMS: atom_id res chain seq x y z
N MET A 1 5.84 -24.92 -7.47
CA MET A 1 4.92 -25.14 -6.34
C MET A 1 5.50 -26.10 -5.31
N ASP A 2 5.91 -27.29 -5.74
CA ASP A 2 6.44 -28.32 -4.85
C ASP A 2 7.66 -27.88 -4.04
N ARG A 3 8.61 -27.17 -4.61
CA ARG A 3 9.80 -26.68 -3.90
C ARG A 3 9.52 -25.71 -2.76
N GLN A 4 8.49 -24.88 -2.85
CA GLN A 4 8.15 -23.95 -1.76
C GLN A 4 7.39 -24.66 -0.64
N ASN A 5 6.56 -25.64 -0.99
CA ASN A 5 5.88 -26.50 -0.04
C ASN A 5 6.87 -27.40 0.70
N GLU A 6 7.78 -28.06 -0.03
CA GLU A 6 8.87 -28.82 0.56
C GLU A 6 9.78 -27.97 1.46
N GLN A 7 10.06 -26.73 1.04
CA GLN A 7 10.85 -25.81 1.87
C GLN A 7 10.08 -25.33 3.11
N THR A 8 8.78 -25.13 3.02
CA THR A 8 7.97 -24.70 4.17
C THR A 8 7.71 -25.86 5.11
N THR A 9 7.34 -27.01 4.61
CA THR A 9 7.13 -28.23 5.40
C THR A 9 8.45 -28.75 5.95
N GLY A 10 9.51 -28.77 5.16
CA GLY A 10 10.85 -29.12 5.58
C GLY A 10 11.45 -28.12 6.59
N ARG A 11 11.15 -26.83 6.51
CA ARG A 11 11.58 -25.84 7.49
C ARG A 11 10.78 -25.91 8.78
N LEU A 12 9.49 -26.19 8.74
CA LEU A 12 8.68 -26.47 9.92
C LEU A 12 9.20 -27.69 10.63
N TRP A 13 9.39 -28.78 9.90
CA TRP A 13 9.93 -30.03 10.42
C TRP A 13 11.37 -29.87 10.95
N PHE A 14 12.24 -29.19 10.19
CA PHE A 14 13.63 -28.92 10.60
C PHE A 14 13.71 -27.99 11.83
N ARG A 15 12.79 -27.06 12.01
CA ARG A 15 12.74 -26.16 13.15
C ARG A 15 12.22 -26.82 14.41
N GLU A 16 11.30 -27.76 14.30
CA GLU A 16 10.87 -28.61 15.42
C GLU A 16 12.01 -29.50 15.94
N HIS A 17 12.94 -29.88 15.06
CA HIS A 17 13.96 -30.83 15.38
C HIS A 17 15.38 -30.26 15.54
N VAL A 18 15.70 -29.12 14.96
CA VAL A 18 17.04 -28.47 15.01
C VAL A 18 17.31 -27.69 16.31
N ASN A 19 16.29 -27.35 17.07
CA ASN A 19 16.50 -26.82 18.43
C ASN A 19 16.85 -27.91 19.45
N LYS A 20 16.97 -29.13 19.02
CA LYS A 20 17.28 -30.28 19.82
C LYS A 20 18.74 -30.67 19.59
N SER A 21 19.35 -31.28 20.56
CA SER A 21 20.79 -31.62 20.62
C SER A 21 21.22 -32.56 19.48
N SER A 22 22.52 -32.65 19.20
CA SER A 22 23.10 -33.56 18.21
C SER A 22 22.70 -35.03 18.38
N SER A 23 22.28 -35.45 19.60
CA SER A 23 21.74 -36.78 19.90
C SER A 23 20.41 -37.05 19.15
N GLU A 24 19.58 -36.05 18.94
CA GLU A 24 18.29 -36.20 18.25
C GLU A 24 18.41 -36.25 16.72
N VAL A 25 19.46 -35.65 16.15
CA VAL A 25 19.83 -35.86 14.74
C VAL A 25 20.24 -37.32 14.49
N LEU A 26 20.91 -37.96 15.45
CA LEU A 26 21.24 -39.37 15.40
C LEU A 26 19.99 -40.26 15.55
N GLU A 27 19.06 -39.85 16.41
CA GLU A 27 17.80 -40.56 16.60
C GLU A 27 16.92 -40.47 15.34
N LEU A 28 16.83 -39.31 14.70
CA LEU A 28 16.21 -39.11 13.40
C LEU A 28 16.84 -39.98 12.30
N LYS A 29 18.16 -40.02 12.25
CA LYS A 29 18.90 -40.90 11.33
C LYS A 29 18.57 -42.37 11.56
N LYS A 30 18.39 -42.77 12.82
CA LYS A 30 18.00 -44.11 13.24
C LYS A 30 16.55 -44.40 12.80
N ILE A 31 15.59 -43.49 13.07
CA ILE A 31 14.20 -43.59 12.66
C ILE A 31 14.11 -43.74 11.13
N ILE A 32 14.83 -42.90 10.39
CA ILE A 32 14.90 -42.96 8.93
C ILE A 32 15.47 -44.30 8.42
N SER A 33 16.48 -44.84 9.09
CA SER A 33 17.11 -46.11 8.68
C SER A 33 16.31 -47.35 9.08
N GLU A 34 15.47 -47.25 10.09
CA GLU A 34 14.64 -48.37 10.61
C GLU A 34 13.23 -48.37 9.99
N GLU A 35 12.80 -47.28 9.29
CA GLU A 35 11.48 -47.16 8.68
C GLU A 35 11.42 -47.98 7.38
N LYS A 36 10.75 -49.13 7.42
CA LYS A 36 10.59 -50.05 6.25
C LYS A 36 9.79 -49.46 5.07
N ASN A 37 9.00 -48.37 5.30
CA ASN A 37 8.10 -47.76 4.30
C ASN A 37 8.33 -46.26 4.17
N ILE A 38 9.57 -45.78 4.30
CA ILE A 38 9.89 -44.36 4.28
C ILE A 38 9.40 -43.64 3.02
N ILE A 39 9.50 -44.32 1.85
CA ILE A 39 9.01 -43.76 0.56
C ILE A 39 7.50 -43.56 0.59
N ALA A 40 6.76 -44.53 1.13
CA ALA A 40 5.30 -44.40 1.25
C ALA A 40 4.89 -43.29 2.20
N LYS A 41 5.60 -43.14 3.33
CA LYS A 41 5.37 -42.01 4.27
C LYS A 41 5.71 -40.64 3.64
N ILE A 42 6.81 -40.56 2.91
CA ILE A 42 7.18 -39.34 2.18
C ILE A 42 6.08 -39.00 1.16
N ASN A 43 5.64 -39.96 0.35
CA ASN A 43 4.58 -39.71 -0.61
C ASN A 43 3.26 -39.28 0.07
N GLN A 44 2.89 -39.91 1.18
CA GLN A 44 1.72 -39.54 1.96
C GLN A 44 1.85 -38.11 2.51
N CYS A 45 3.04 -37.71 2.96
CA CYS A 45 3.29 -36.33 3.42
C CYS A 45 3.19 -35.33 2.27
N ILE A 46 3.69 -35.66 1.07
CA ILE A 46 3.59 -34.82 -0.12
C ILE A 46 2.11 -34.69 -0.56
N GLU A 47 1.35 -35.76 -0.59
CA GLU A 47 -0.08 -35.73 -0.92
C GLU A 47 -0.86 -34.86 0.07
N LYS A 48 -0.63 -35.08 1.38
CA LYS A 48 -1.26 -34.28 2.42
C LYS A 48 -0.90 -32.81 2.31
N ALA A 49 0.36 -32.47 2.06
CA ALA A 49 0.81 -31.09 1.89
C ALA A 49 0.18 -30.43 0.66
N SER A 50 -0.01 -31.20 -0.43
CA SER A 50 -0.71 -30.72 -1.62
C SER A 50 -2.20 -30.47 -1.35
N ASP A 51 -2.87 -31.35 -0.63
CA ASP A 51 -4.27 -31.16 -0.21
C ASP A 51 -4.45 -29.97 0.72
N ASP A 52 -3.57 -29.81 1.70
CA ASP A 52 -3.59 -28.68 2.63
C ASP A 52 -3.36 -27.34 1.88
N LEU A 53 -2.45 -27.33 0.89
CA LEU A 53 -2.25 -26.16 0.03
C LEU A 53 -3.50 -25.83 -0.79
N LEU A 54 -4.14 -26.82 -1.40
CA LEU A 54 -5.38 -26.63 -2.16
C LEU A 54 -6.50 -26.09 -1.27
N LYS A 55 -6.62 -26.58 -0.03
CA LYS A 55 -7.59 -26.07 0.94
C LYS A 55 -7.32 -24.61 1.31
N LEU A 56 -6.07 -24.25 1.62
CA LEU A 56 -5.70 -22.87 1.94
C LEU A 56 -6.00 -21.91 0.79
N VAL A 57 -5.61 -22.26 -0.42
CA VAL A 57 -5.84 -21.43 -1.60
C VAL A 57 -7.33 -21.41 -1.98
N GLY A 58 -8.02 -22.54 -1.87
CA GLY A 58 -9.46 -22.63 -2.09
C GLY A 58 -10.28 -21.82 -1.09
N ALA A 59 -9.85 -21.78 0.18
CA ALA A 59 -10.49 -20.95 1.21
C ALA A 59 -10.42 -19.44 0.90
N SER A 60 -9.48 -19.02 0.06
CA SER A 60 -9.34 -17.63 -0.42
C SER A 60 -9.74 -17.47 -1.90
N ASP A 61 -10.64 -18.32 -2.40
CA ASP A 61 -11.21 -18.26 -3.75
C ASP A 61 -10.17 -18.31 -4.89
N GLY A 62 -9.05 -19.01 -4.66
CA GLY A 62 -7.97 -19.13 -5.65
C GLY A 62 -8.19 -20.21 -6.71
N LEU A 63 -9.26 -20.99 -6.63
CA LEU A 63 -9.55 -22.09 -7.54
C LEU A 63 -10.55 -21.68 -8.62
N GLN A 64 -10.21 -21.95 -9.88
CA GLN A 64 -11.04 -21.64 -11.04
C GLN A 64 -10.88 -22.71 -12.12
N THR A 65 -11.90 -22.88 -12.95
CA THR A 65 -11.84 -23.71 -14.15
C THR A 65 -12.42 -22.96 -15.34
N SER A 66 -11.58 -22.72 -16.34
CA SER A 66 -11.95 -22.08 -17.61
C SER A 66 -11.06 -22.63 -18.73
N GLN A 67 -11.38 -22.31 -19.98
CA GLN A 67 -10.55 -22.66 -21.14
C GLN A 67 -9.12 -22.09 -21.04
N ARG A 68 -8.95 -20.99 -20.31
CA ARG A 68 -7.65 -20.34 -20.11
C ARG A 68 -6.90 -20.90 -18.89
N ARG A 69 -6.41 -22.14 -18.97
CA ARG A 69 -5.71 -22.83 -17.87
C ARG A 69 -4.57 -22.02 -17.26
N LEU A 70 -3.75 -21.35 -18.07
CA LEU A 70 -2.62 -20.53 -17.58
C LEU A 70 -3.08 -19.37 -16.70
N ARG A 71 -4.24 -18.77 -16.98
CA ARG A 71 -4.82 -17.73 -16.17
C ARG A 71 -5.32 -18.26 -14.82
N ASN A 72 -5.93 -19.44 -14.83
CA ASN A 72 -6.35 -20.11 -13.60
C ASN A 72 -5.15 -20.42 -12.68
N ILE A 73 -4.05 -20.94 -13.25
CA ILE A 73 -2.79 -21.19 -12.52
C ILE A 73 -2.20 -19.89 -11.97
N ARG A 74 -2.25 -18.80 -12.75
CA ARG A 74 -1.76 -17.51 -12.27
C ARG A 74 -2.61 -16.96 -11.14
N HIS A 75 -3.93 -17.09 -11.20
CA HIS A 75 -4.81 -16.69 -10.11
C HIS A 75 -4.55 -17.49 -8.83
N PHE A 76 -4.38 -18.81 -8.94
CA PHE A 76 -3.95 -19.68 -7.85
C PHE A 76 -2.62 -19.20 -7.24
N SER A 77 -1.62 -18.93 -8.06
CA SER A 77 -0.32 -18.43 -7.61
C SER A 77 -0.44 -17.09 -6.89
N ASN A 78 -1.19 -16.13 -7.45
CA ASN A 78 -1.40 -14.85 -6.82
C ASN A 78 -2.08 -14.97 -5.44
N THR A 79 -3.11 -15.81 -5.34
CA THR A 79 -3.81 -16.08 -4.08
C THR A 79 -2.86 -16.68 -3.05
N LEU A 80 -2.06 -17.67 -3.44
CA LEU A 80 -1.04 -18.27 -2.56
C LEU A 80 -0.05 -17.25 -2.04
N PHE A 81 0.53 -16.41 -2.92
CA PHE A 81 1.48 -15.39 -2.50
C PHE A 81 0.83 -14.30 -1.64
N ASN A 82 -0.45 -14.01 -1.88
CA ASN A 82 -1.20 -13.08 -1.03
C ASN A 82 -1.40 -13.64 0.39
N ILE A 83 -1.77 -14.91 0.51
CA ILE A 83 -1.89 -15.62 1.80
C ILE A 83 -0.54 -15.64 2.54
N MET A 84 0.54 -15.98 1.86
CA MET A 84 1.88 -16.02 2.46
C MET A 84 2.30 -14.67 3.05
N ARG A 85 1.70 -13.57 2.64
CA ARG A 85 2.05 -12.22 3.08
C ARG A 85 1.01 -11.55 3.95
N GLY A 86 -0.26 -11.74 3.65
CA GLY A 86 -1.38 -11.13 4.38
C GLY A 86 -1.97 -12.05 5.44
N GLY A 87 -1.70 -13.34 5.36
CA GLY A 87 -2.33 -14.36 6.21
C GLY A 87 -3.65 -14.86 5.65
N ILE A 88 -4.29 -15.75 6.39
CA ILE A 88 -5.57 -16.36 6.06
C ILE A 88 -6.41 -16.54 7.32
N PHE A 89 -7.73 -16.49 7.14
CA PHE A 89 -8.72 -16.96 8.11
C PHE A 89 -9.03 -18.44 7.81
N ASP A 90 -8.26 -19.36 8.37
CA ASP A 90 -8.39 -20.80 8.07
C ASP A 90 -9.65 -21.45 8.65
N ASN A 91 -10.22 -20.88 9.71
CA ASN A 91 -11.50 -21.25 10.28
C ASN A 91 -12.61 -20.24 9.90
N HIS A 92 -12.53 -19.61 8.74
CA HIS A 92 -13.45 -18.57 8.29
C HIS A 92 -13.56 -17.41 9.28
N TYR A 93 -14.76 -17.18 9.80
CA TYR A 93 -15.03 -16.13 10.79
C TYR A 93 -15.14 -16.68 12.22
N ASP A 94 -14.84 -17.96 12.43
CA ASP A 94 -14.87 -18.58 13.74
C ASP A 94 -13.67 -18.14 14.57
N ILE A 95 -13.91 -17.89 15.84
CA ILE A 95 -12.99 -17.33 16.80
C ILE A 95 -12.84 -18.31 17.96
N GLU A 96 -11.61 -18.70 18.24
CA GLU A 96 -11.30 -19.50 19.44
C GLU A 96 -11.29 -18.61 20.68
N LYS A 97 -12.08 -18.98 21.68
CA LYS A 97 -12.21 -18.25 22.94
C LYS A 97 -10.86 -18.02 23.62
N LEU A 98 -10.01 -19.03 23.63
CA LEU A 98 -8.68 -18.93 24.26
C LEU A 98 -7.81 -17.90 23.58
N ASP A 99 -7.78 -17.87 22.24
CA ASP A 99 -7.00 -16.88 21.48
C ASP A 99 -7.53 -15.46 21.67
N PHE A 100 -8.85 -15.28 21.65
CA PHE A 100 -9.47 -13.99 21.92
C PHE A 100 -9.21 -13.52 23.36
N SER A 101 -9.33 -14.41 24.33
CA SER A 101 -9.06 -14.14 25.75
C SER A 101 -7.61 -13.68 25.95
N ASP A 102 -6.65 -14.38 25.36
CA ASP A 102 -5.22 -14.04 25.45
C ASP A 102 -4.92 -12.70 24.76
N TYR A 103 -5.54 -12.45 23.59
CA TYR A 103 -5.44 -11.16 22.91
C TYR A 103 -5.91 -10.00 23.81
N ILE A 104 -7.09 -10.09 24.44
CA ILE A 104 -7.59 -9.04 25.35
C ILE A 104 -6.64 -8.86 26.54
N LYS A 105 -6.16 -9.95 27.13
CA LYS A 105 -5.24 -9.94 28.27
C LYS A 105 -3.91 -9.26 27.94
N ARG A 106 -3.34 -9.54 26.77
CA ARG A 106 -2.08 -8.92 26.32
C ARG A 106 -2.26 -7.47 25.94
N SER A 107 -3.40 -7.14 25.34
CA SER A 107 -3.69 -5.77 24.91
C SER A 107 -4.00 -4.86 26.11
N ASN A 108 -4.90 -5.29 27.02
CA ASN A 108 -5.28 -4.47 28.18
C ASN A 108 -5.70 -5.32 29.38
N LYS A 109 -4.81 -5.40 30.38
CA LYS A 109 -5.03 -6.21 31.58
C LYS A 109 -6.21 -5.76 32.43
N LYS A 110 -6.51 -4.44 32.47
CA LYS A 110 -7.67 -3.91 33.22
C LYS A 110 -8.98 -4.32 32.55
N VAL A 111 -9.07 -4.21 31.23
CA VAL A 111 -10.22 -4.64 30.45
C VAL A 111 -10.44 -6.15 30.60
N PHE A 112 -9.37 -6.93 30.51
CA PHE A 112 -9.44 -8.38 30.71
C PHE A 112 -10.02 -8.72 32.09
N SER A 113 -9.51 -8.11 33.16
CA SER A 113 -10.02 -8.35 34.52
C SER A 113 -11.51 -7.99 34.68
N LYS A 114 -11.93 -6.84 34.11
CA LYS A 114 -13.31 -6.37 34.14
C LYS A 114 -14.27 -7.26 33.34
N LYS A 115 -13.79 -7.83 32.20
CA LYS A 115 -14.62 -8.64 31.29
C LYS A 115 -14.40 -10.15 31.44
N LYS A 116 -13.66 -10.59 32.46
CA LYS A 116 -13.26 -11.98 32.65
C LYS A 116 -14.45 -12.94 32.65
N ASP A 117 -15.51 -12.62 33.37
CA ASP A 117 -16.68 -13.48 33.45
C ASP A 117 -17.44 -13.54 32.13
N LEU A 118 -17.58 -12.39 31.44
CA LEU A 118 -18.17 -12.36 30.10
C LEU A 118 -17.39 -13.23 29.11
N ILE A 119 -16.03 -13.10 29.09
CA ILE A 119 -15.16 -13.88 28.21
C ILE A 119 -15.23 -15.38 28.56
N ASN A 120 -15.19 -15.74 29.84
CA ASN A 120 -15.28 -17.13 30.29
C ASN A 120 -16.61 -17.80 29.89
N ASN A 121 -17.71 -17.04 29.84
CA ASN A 121 -19.02 -17.53 29.45
C ASN A 121 -19.23 -17.62 27.93
N LEU A 122 -18.25 -17.18 27.10
CA LEU A 122 -18.31 -17.42 25.66
C LEU A 122 -18.18 -18.92 25.34
N PRO A 123 -18.80 -19.39 24.26
CA PRO A 123 -18.52 -20.72 23.70
C PRO A 123 -17.04 -20.89 23.37
N GLU A 124 -16.53 -22.11 23.38
CA GLU A 124 -15.14 -22.40 23.01
C GLU A 124 -14.80 -21.88 21.61
N ILE A 125 -15.77 -21.95 20.70
CA ILE A 125 -15.71 -21.37 19.36
C ILE A 125 -16.97 -20.51 19.19
N PHE A 126 -16.80 -19.28 18.72
CA PHE A 126 -17.89 -18.36 18.40
C PHE A 126 -17.55 -17.55 17.13
N ASP A 127 -18.56 -17.06 16.44
CA ASP A 127 -18.38 -16.39 15.17
C ASP A 127 -18.21 -14.86 15.32
N ILE A 128 -17.82 -14.22 14.22
CA ILE A 128 -17.64 -12.75 14.14
C ILE A 128 -18.98 -12.01 14.42
N LYS A 129 -20.15 -12.62 14.16
CA LYS A 129 -21.45 -12.01 14.46
C LYS A 129 -21.65 -11.88 15.95
N LYS A 130 -21.27 -12.91 16.71
CA LYS A 130 -21.29 -12.87 18.18
C LYS A 130 -20.33 -11.81 18.71
N LEU A 131 -19.14 -11.67 18.08
CA LEU A 131 -18.19 -10.62 18.46
C LEU A 131 -18.78 -9.21 18.23
N ARG A 132 -19.45 -8.98 17.10
CA ARG A 132 -20.13 -7.70 16.81
C ARG A 132 -21.26 -7.42 17.78
N PHE A 133 -22.07 -8.43 18.09
CA PHE A 133 -23.11 -8.33 19.12
C PHE A 133 -22.56 -7.90 20.48
N LEU A 134 -21.38 -8.39 20.88
CA LEU A 134 -20.72 -7.94 22.11
C LEU A 134 -20.33 -6.45 22.02
N CYS A 135 -19.85 -5.99 20.87
CA CYS A 135 -19.51 -4.58 20.66
C CYS A 135 -20.72 -3.64 20.81
N GLU A 136 -21.87 -4.07 20.27
CA GLU A 136 -23.10 -3.28 20.23
C GLU A 136 -23.78 -3.19 21.59
N ASN A 137 -23.57 -4.17 22.47
CA ASN A 137 -24.23 -4.32 23.77
C ASN A 137 -23.27 -4.08 24.95
N ASP A 138 -22.17 -3.37 24.75
CA ASP A 138 -21.23 -3.04 25.82
C ASP A 138 -20.96 -1.52 25.86
N ASP A 139 -20.74 -1.00 27.09
CA ASP A 139 -20.47 0.41 27.33
C ASP A 139 -18.97 0.71 27.48
N ASP A 140 -18.13 -0.32 27.61
CA ASP A 140 -16.69 -0.17 27.77
C ASP A 140 -16.01 0.07 26.41
N LYS A 141 -15.71 1.34 26.13
CA LYS A 141 -15.09 1.75 24.85
C LYS A 141 -13.79 1.01 24.53
N ASN A 142 -12.97 0.65 25.54
CA ASN A 142 -11.77 -0.13 25.35
C ASN A 142 -12.09 -1.55 24.91
N PHE A 143 -13.09 -2.18 25.51
CA PHE A 143 -13.53 -3.52 25.14
C PHE A 143 -14.09 -3.50 23.70
N ILE A 144 -14.97 -2.54 23.39
CA ILE A 144 -15.53 -2.36 22.04
C ILE A 144 -14.40 -2.21 21.01
N ARG A 145 -13.43 -1.32 21.26
CA ARG A 145 -12.27 -1.11 20.37
C ARG A 145 -11.49 -2.41 20.15
N LEU A 146 -11.16 -3.13 21.21
CA LEU A 146 -10.41 -4.38 21.12
C LEU A 146 -11.19 -5.46 20.34
N CYS A 147 -12.50 -5.55 20.54
CA CYS A 147 -13.33 -6.46 19.75
C CYS A 147 -13.33 -6.11 18.25
N TYR A 148 -13.36 -4.82 17.91
CA TYR A 148 -13.23 -4.40 16.51
C TYR A 148 -11.85 -4.66 15.94
N GLU A 149 -10.77 -4.48 16.70
CA GLU A 149 -9.39 -4.68 16.21
C GLU A 149 -8.98 -6.15 16.09
N TYR A 150 -9.69 -7.06 16.73
CA TYR A 150 -9.33 -8.46 16.73
C TYR A 150 -9.40 -9.09 15.34
N LEU A 151 -8.33 -9.76 14.95
CA LEU A 151 -8.19 -10.46 13.67
C LEU A 151 -7.54 -11.82 13.90
N PRO A 152 -8.27 -12.94 13.78
CA PRO A 152 -7.74 -14.30 13.94
C PRO A 152 -7.04 -14.80 12.66
N LEU A 153 -5.99 -14.09 12.24
CA LEU A 153 -5.19 -14.45 11.07
C LEU A 153 -4.07 -15.41 11.44
N LYS A 154 -3.83 -16.37 10.57
CA LYS A 154 -2.67 -17.28 10.58
C LYS A 154 -1.77 -17.01 9.38
N PHE A 155 -0.49 -17.38 9.47
CA PHE A 155 0.51 -17.29 8.40
C PHE A 155 0.77 -15.89 7.85
N SER A 156 0.40 -14.86 8.59
CA SER A 156 0.73 -13.53 8.19
C SER A 156 2.19 -13.26 8.32
N ARG A 157 2.90 -13.22 7.25
CA ARG A 157 4.04 -12.65 6.96
C ARG A 157 5.31 -13.20 7.01
N ARG A 158 5.84 -12.86 6.12
CA ARG A 158 7.03 -13.18 5.71
C ARG A 158 8.14 -12.70 6.50
N HIS A 159 9.05 -13.46 6.53
CA HIS A 159 10.32 -13.08 6.81
C HIS A 159 10.79 -12.07 5.89
N GLY A 160 11.75 -11.42 6.31
CA GLY A 160 12.56 -10.59 5.54
C GLY A 160 12.89 -11.23 4.19
N ASP A 161 12.80 -10.49 3.13
CA ASP A 161 13.40 -10.83 1.89
C ASP A 161 14.90 -11.09 2.15
N PRO A 162 15.48 -12.21 1.70
CA PRO A 162 16.91 -12.44 1.83
C PRO A 162 17.76 -11.33 1.21
N SER A 163 17.25 -10.60 0.22
CA SER A 163 17.90 -9.43 -0.37
C SER A 163 17.72 -8.15 0.46
N ARG A 164 16.95 -8.19 1.55
CA ARG A 164 16.68 -7.07 2.45
C ARG A 164 16.90 -7.48 3.90
N PRO A 165 18.14 -7.62 4.33
CA PRO A 165 18.49 -8.13 5.65
C PRO A 165 18.03 -7.24 6.81
N TRP A 166 17.69 -5.99 6.55
CA TRP A 166 17.12 -5.08 7.53
C TRP A 166 15.66 -5.36 7.90
N ASN A 167 14.95 -6.21 7.16
CA ASN A 167 13.60 -6.63 7.54
C ASN A 167 13.65 -7.66 8.68
N LYS A 168 13.68 -7.20 9.90
CA LYS A 168 13.72 -8.02 11.12
C LYS A 168 12.31 -8.42 11.57
N PHE A 169 11.60 -9.22 10.75
CA PHE A 169 10.31 -9.78 11.15
C PHE A 169 10.45 -11.19 11.72
N ASN A 170 9.77 -11.46 12.81
CA ASN A 170 9.67 -12.79 13.37
C ASN A 170 8.41 -13.48 12.87
N ILE A 171 8.55 -14.71 12.37
CA ILE A 171 7.39 -15.56 12.15
C ILE A 171 7.19 -16.42 13.40
N LYS A 172 6.03 -16.20 14.02
CA LYS A 172 5.54 -17.07 15.07
C LYS A 172 4.49 -17.97 14.46
N VAL A 173 4.85 -19.21 14.16
CA VAL A 173 3.95 -20.15 13.49
C VAL A 173 3.32 -21.10 14.48
N ASN A 174 4.13 -21.58 15.44
CA ASN A 174 3.72 -22.58 16.40
C ASN A 174 4.11 -22.20 17.83
N ASP A 175 3.30 -22.64 18.77
CA ASP A 175 3.61 -22.70 20.21
C ASP A 175 3.38 -24.15 20.65
N GLY A 176 4.46 -24.92 20.74
CA GLY A 176 4.37 -26.37 20.86
C GLY A 176 3.74 -26.99 19.61
N ASP A 177 2.69 -27.78 19.80
CA ASP A 177 1.97 -28.46 18.69
C ASP A 177 0.85 -27.63 18.08
N SER A 178 0.55 -26.44 18.60
CA SER A 178 -0.53 -25.59 18.11
C SER A 178 -0.05 -24.53 17.10
N VAL A 179 -0.83 -24.31 16.04
CA VAL A 179 -0.60 -23.22 15.07
C VAL A 179 -1.11 -21.92 15.65
N LEU A 180 -0.24 -20.92 15.76
CA LEU A 180 -0.59 -19.64 16.35
C LEU A 180 -1.40 -18.75 15.41
N TYR A 181 -2.39 -18.07 15.96
CA TYR A 181 -3.00 -16.91 15.36
C TYR A 181 -2.07 -15.72 15.55
N TYR A 182 -1.34 -15.39 14.50
CA TYR A 182 -0.38 -14.30 14.55
C TYR A 182 -0.21 -13.63 13.20
N HIS A 183 -0.06 -12.30 13.22
CA HIS A 183 0.31 -11.52 12.07
C HIS A 183 1.26 -10.39 12.47
N GLU A 184 2.20 -10.09 11.60
CA GLU A 184 3.14 -8.99 11.74
C GLU A 184 3.60 -8.54 10.35
N GLY A 185 3.74 -7.25 10.14
CA GLY A 185 4.24 -6.71 8.89
C GLY A 185 4.41 -5.21 8.91
N ASN A 186 5.07 -4.67 7.90
CA ASN A 186 5.04 -3.24 7.70
C ASN A 186 3.68 -2.81 7.12
N TRP A 187 3.31 -1.56 7.38
CA TRP A 187 2.03 -1.00 6.95
C TRP A 187 1.77 -1.15 5.46
N ARG A 188 2.75 -0.81 4.65
CA ARG A 188 2.62 -0.83 3.20
C ARG A 188 2.26 -2.22 2.68
N ASP A 189 2.95 -3.24 3.17
CA ASP A 189 2.80 -4.59 2.64
C ASP A 189 1.56 -5.30 3.19
N ILE A 190 1.32 -5.19 4.49
CA ILE A 190 0.26 -5.98 5.12
C ILE A 190 -1.14 -5.51 4.70
N PHE A 191 -1.38 -4.19 4.68
CA PHE A 191 -2.69 -3.66 4.28
C PHE A 191 -2.97 -3.83 2.80
N GLN A 192 -1.94 -3.83 1.94
CA GLN A 192 -2.11 -4.20 0.53
C GLN A 192 -2.58 -5.65 0.38
N ASN A 193 -1.97 -6.60 1.09
CA ASN A 193 -2.40 -7.99 1.05
C ASN A 193 -3.79 -8.19 1.65
N TRP A 194 -4.15 -7.43 2.67
CA TRP A 194 -5.50 -7.46 3.23
C TRP A 194 -6.55 -6.91 2.26
N GLU A 195 -6.24 -5.93 1.41
CA GLU A 195 -7.14 -5.51 0.34
C GLU A 195 -7.48 -6.68 -0.62
N GLY A 196 -6.51 -7.53 -0.94
CA GLY A 196 -6.75 -8.76 -1.71
C GLY A 196 -7.52 -9.82 -0.91
N LEU A 197 -7.26 -9.94 0.40
CA LEU A 197 -7.89 -10.93 1.26
C LEU A 197 -9.38 -10.65 1.49
N VAL A 198 -9.77 -9.39 1.67
CA VAL A 198 -11.16 -9.01 1.97
C VAL A 198 -12.14 -9.26 0.82
N ILE A 199 -11.65 -9.51 -0.38
CA ILE A 199 -12.50 -9.97 -1.49
C ILE A 199 -13.18 -11.28 -1.10
N SER A 200 -12.41 -12.22 -0.55
CA SER A 200 -12.92 -13.50 -0.07
C SER A 200 -13.50 -13.45 1.35
N TYR A 201 -13.10 -12.46 2.15
CA TYR A 201 -13.50 -12.30 3.55
C TYR A 201 -14.06 -10.91 3.86
N PRO A 202 -15.15 -10.47 3.20
CA PRO A 202 -15.64 -9.08 3.29
C PRO A 202 -16.06 -8.66 4.70
N LYS A 203 -16.51 -9.59 5.55
CA LYS A 203 -16.92 -9.29 6.94
C LYS A 203 -15.75 -8.93 7.88
N SER A 204 -14.51 -9.10 7.44
CA SER A 204 -13.32 -8.66 8.18
C SER A 204 -12.97 -7.17 7.98
N LEU A 205 -13.57 -6.49 6.99
CA LEU A 205 -13.28 -5.07 6.69
C LEU A 205 -13.41 -4.14 7.90
N PRO A 206 -14.48 -4.19 8.72
CA PRO A 206 -14.57 -3.33 9.89
C PRO A 206 -13.41 -3.49 10.86
N SER A 207 -12.93 -4.73 11.06
CA SER A 207 -11.77 -5.01 11.91
C SER A 207 -10.47 -4.44 11.34
N ILE A 208 -10.24 -4.61 10.05
CA ILE A 208 -9.05 -4.11 9.36
C ILE A 208 -9.02 -2.57 9.37
N ILE A 209 -10.16 -1.92 9.09
CA ILE A 209 -10.30 -0.46 9.13
C ILE A 209 -10.07 0.06 10.55
N SER A 210 -10.66 -0.59 11.56
CA SER A 210 -10.49 -0.19 12.97
C SER A 210 -9.04 -0.31 13.40
N LYS A 211 -8.37 -1.41 13.05
CA LYS A 211 -6.95 -1.62 13.33
C LYS A 211 -6.07 -0.57 12.65
N PHE A 212 -6.40 -0.19 11.42
CA PHE A 212 -5.70 0.88 10.71
C PHE A 212 -5.86 2.23 11.42
N LEU A 213 -7.09 2.64 11.69
CA LEU A 213 -7.39 3.94 12.30
C LEU A 213 -6.81 4.06 13.71
N ASN A 214 -6.92 3.02 14.53
CA ASN A 214 -6.43 3.01 15.90
C ASN A 214 -4.91 3.12 16.00
N ALA A 215 -4.21 2.66 14.98
CA ALA A 215 -2.77 2.71 14.91
C ALA A 215 -2.21 4.00 14.26
N THR A 216 -3.06 4.94 13.82
CA THR A 216 -2.60 6.25 13.33
C THR A 216 -2.33 7.19 14.50
N THR A 217 -1.31 8.04 14.35
CA THR A 217 -0.80 8.94 15.39
C THR A 217 -1.54 10.26 15.46
N LYS A 218 -1.24 11.10 16.47
CA LYS A 218 -1.81 12.45 16.64
C LYS A 218 -1.56 13.36 15.45
N ASP A 219 -0.39 13.24 14.84
CA ASP A 219 0.03 14.03 13.67
C ASP A 219 -0.38 13.44 12.32
N GLY A 220 -1.17 12.35 12.34
CA GLY A 220 -1.73 11.75 11.14
C GLY A 220 -0.74 10.88 10.37
N TYR A 221 0.22 10.27 11.06
CA TYR A 221 1.24 9.38 10.49
C TYR A 221 1.03 7.94 10.94
N ASN A 222 1.75 7.01 10.33
CA ASN A 222 1.76 5.60 10.70
C ASN A 222 3.14 5.17 11.18
N PRO A 223 3.24 4.36 12.27
CA PRO A 223 4.48 3.72 12.63
C PRO A 223 4.86 2.64 11.61
N TYR A 224 6.11 2.17 11.66
CA TYR A 224 6.63 1.23 10.66
C TYR A 224 5.91 -0.11 10.66
N ARG A 225 5.61 -0.67 11.83
CA ARG A 225 5.10 -2.04 11.98
C ARG A 225 3.73 -2.09 12.64
N ILE A 226 2.98 -3.10 12.26
CA ILE A 226 1.75 -3.53 12.90
C ILE A 226 1.83 -5.04 13.18
N ASN A 227 1.30 -5.46 14.30
CA ASN A 227 1.21 -6.87 14.69
C ASN A 227 -0.17 -7.18 15.29
N LYS A 228 -0.36 -8.43 15.73
CA LYS A 228 -1.63 -8.89 16.31
C LYS A 228 -2.11 -8.00 17.46
N GLU A 229 -1.22 -7.64 18.36
CA GLU A 229 -1.54 -6.88 19.58
C GLU A 229 -1.52 -5.35 19.37
N GLY A 230 -1.27 -4.85 18.17
CA GLY A 230 -1.30 -3.42 17.88
C GLY A 230 -0.14 -2.94 17.04
N ILE A 231 0.49 -1.85 17.47
CA ILE A 231 1.58 -1.19 16.75
C ILE A 231 2.94 -1.52 17.33
N ASP A 232 3.96 -1.37 16.49
CA ASP A 232 5.35 -1.39 16.89
C ASP A 232 6.17 -0.43 16.02
N TRP A 233 7.37 -0.06 16.51
CA TRP A 233 8.27 0.85 15.82
C TRP A 233 9.72 0.38 15.93
N GLU A 234 10.57 0.90 15.07
CA GLU A 234 12.01 0.66 15.13
C GLU A 234 12.67 1.67 16.05
N VAL A 235 13.55 1.17 16.93
CA VAL A 235 14.44 2.00 17.73
C VAL A 235 15.67 2.27 16.88
N VAL A 236 16.04 3.54 16.76
CA VAL A 236 17.23 3.93 16.02
C VAL A 236 18.47 3.37 16.73
N ASP A 237 19.29 2.66 16.00
CA ASP A 237 20.56 2.10 16.43
C ASP A 237 21.66 2.83 15.66
N GLU A 238 22.49 3.60 16.37
CA GLU A 238 23.55 4.42 15.76
C GLU A 238 24.65 3.57 15.14
N ASP A 239 24.82 2.33 15.61
CA ASP A 239 25.81 1.39 15.10
C ASP A 239 25.33 0.63 13.85
N ASP A 240 24.01 0.64 13.56
CA ASP A 240 23.41 0.02 12.39
C ASP A 240 23.15 1.07 11.29
N THR A 241 23.99 1.08 10.27
CA THR A 241 23.84 2.00 9.11
C THR A 241 22.50 1.84 8.37
N TRP A 242 21.78 0.76 8.61
CA TRP A 242 20.46 0.48 8.04
C TRP A 242 19.32 0.83 9.00
N SER A 243 19.63 1.21 10.22
CA SER A 243 18.63 1.67 11.18
C SER A 243 18.03 3.00 10.73
N HIS A 244 16.72 3.14 10.86
CA HIS A 244 16.02 4.35 10.43
C HIS A 244 14.67 4.49 11.11
N ILE A 245 14.16 5.71 11.11
CA ILE A 245 12.79 6.02 11.53
C ILE A 245 11.83 5.70 10.40
N GLY A 246 10.98 4.69 10.59
CA GLY A 246 9.87 4.36 9.70
C GLY A 246 8.59 5.05 10.14
N TYR A 247 8.30 6.22 9.60
CA TYR A 247 7.15 7.04 9.97
C TYR A 247 6.52 7.65 8.73
N TRP A 248 5.39 7.10 8.31
CA TRP A 248 4.81 7.31 6.98
C TRP A 248 3.43 7.93 7.05
N ASN A 249 3.07 8.69 6.03
CA ASN A 249 1.83 9.44 6.05
C ASN A 249 0.97 9.36 4.78
N ASP A 250 1.36 8.64 3.74
CA ASP A 250 0.61 8.49 2.48
C ASP A 250 -0.32 7.28 2.45
N HIS A 251 -0.13 6.31 3.33
CA HIS A 251 -0.89 5.06 3.35
C HIS A 251 -2.38 5.25 3.64
N GLN A 252 -2.75 6.26 4.42
CA GLN A 252 -4.14 6.54 4.78
C GLN A 252 -4.98 6.91 3.56
N ILE A 253 -4.42 7.71 2.68
CA ILE A 253 -5.12 8.18 1.47
C ILE A 253 -5.06 7.18 0.32
N ILE A 254 -4.29 6.11 0.45
CA ILE A 254 -4.14 5.08 -0.57
C ILE A 254 -4.79 3.79 -0.09
N TYR A 255 -4.28 3.18 0.98
CA TYR A 255 -4.74 1.85 1.41
C TYR A 255 -5.97 1.91 2.31
N LEU A 256 -6.04 2.84 3.26
CA LEU A 256 -7.26 3.04 4.06
C LEU A 256 -8.43 3.43 3.15
N LEU A 257 -8.19 4.32 2.18
CA LEU A 257 -9.23 4.71 1.21
C LEU A 257 -9.83 3.48 0.49
N LYS A 258 -8.99 2.56 -0.02
CA LYS A 258 -9.46 1.36 -0.72
C LYS A 258 -10.31 0.45 0.19
N LEU A 259 -9.91 0.30 1.46
CA LEU A 259 -10.67 -0.45 2.45
C LEU A 259 -12.01 0.22 2.79
N LEU A 260 -12.03 1.55 2.94
CA LEU A 260 -13.25 2.32 3.18
C LEU A 260 -14.20 2.27 1.98
N GLU A 261 -13.68 2.38 0.75
CA GLU A 261 -14.48 2.22 -0.48
C GLU A 261 -15.09 0.81 -0.54
N GLY A 262 -14.32 -0.24 -0.23
CA GLY A 262 -14.82 -1.62 -0.15
C GLY A 262 -15.92 -1.78 0.90
N GLN A 263 -15.72 -1.25 2.10
CA GLN A 263 -16.72 -1.28 3.16
C GLN A 263 -18.00 -0.52 2.79
N TRP A 264 -17.86 0.62 2.10
CA TRP A 264 -19.00 1.40 1.63
C TRP A 264 -19.89 0.66 0.63
N GLN A 265 -19.27 -0.22 -0.18
CA GLN A 265 -20.03 -1.05 -1.12
C GLN A 265 -20.75 -2.22 -0.43
N ILE A 266 -20.14 -2.78 0.61
CA ILE A 266 -20.68 -3.95 1.31
C ILE A 266 -21.72 -3.54 2.36
N ASP A 267 -21.34 -2.60 3.22
CA ASP A 267 -22.20 -2.13 4.31
C ASP A 267 -21.82 -0.72 4.74
N ARG A 268 -22.66 0.25 4.43
CA ARG A 268 -22.44 1.67 4.74
C ARG A 268 -22.63 1.97 6.21
N SER A 269 -23.42 1.15 6.93
CA SER A 269 -23.83 1.43 8.31
C SER A 269 -22.61 1.53 9.23
N PHE A 270 -21.62 0.64 9.09
CA PHE A 270 -20.40 0.68 9.89
C PHE A 270 -19.67 2.02 9.81
N ILE A 271 -19.51 2.57 8.61
CA ILE A 271 -18.83 3.87 8.44
C ILE A 271 -19.70 4.98 9.02
N LEU A 272 -20.97 5.05 8.64
CA LEU A 272 -21.90 6.10 9.06
C LEU A 272 -22.03 6.14 10.58
N ASP A 273 -22.25 5.01 11.22
CA ASP A 273 -22.39 4.89 12.67
C ASP A 273 -21.11 5.22 13.42
N SER A 274 -19.95 4.96 12.82
CA SER A 274 -18.64 5.19 13.44
C SER A 274 -18.18 6.64 13.36
N LEU A 275 -18.75 7.46 12.46
CA LEU A 275 -18.31 8.84 12.25
C LEU A 275 -18.36 9.67 13.54
N ASN A 276 -19.38 9.49 14.37
CA ASN A 276 -19.56 10.27 15.61
C ASN A 276 -19.32 9.45 16.89
N LYS A 277 -19.16 8.12 16.79
CA LYS A 277 -18.88 7.27 17.97
C LYS A 277 -17.42 7.39 18.38
N LYS A 278 -17.16 7.75 19.64
CA LYS A 278 -15.80 7.82 20.22
C LYS A 278 -15.36 6.43 20.67
N ILE A 279 -14.98 5.59 19.70
CA ILE A 279 -14.51 4.21 19.94
C ILE A 279 -13.14 3.94 19.34
N PHE A 280 -12.52 4.91 18.68
CA PHE A 280 -11.20 4.79 18.08
C PHE A 280 -10.13 5.37 18.99
N SER A 281 -8.92 4.81 18.93
CA SER A 281 -7.75 5.27 19.66
C SER A 281 -6.76 6.00 18.74
N THR A 282 -5.73 6.55 19.36
CA THR A 282 -4.63 7.22 18.66
C THR A 282 -3.32 6.64 19.14
N ALA A 283 -2.44 6.27 18.23
CA ALA A 283 -1.12 5.75 18.54
C ALA A 283 -0.22 6.82 19.18
N ASN A 284 0.52 6.41 20.19
CA ASN A 284 1.53 7.22 20.85
C ASN A 284 2.90 6.60 20.57
N VAL A 285 3.63 7.16 19.63
CA VAL A 285 4.95 6.67 19.20
C VAL A 285 6.05 7.62 19.62
N PRO A 286 7.28 7.15 19.87
CA PRO A 286 8.40 7.98 20.30
C PRO A 286 9.04 8.75 19.13
N TYR A 287 8.25 9.16 18.15
CA TYR A 287 8.68 9.96 17.02
C TYR A 287 8.06 11.33 17.10
N LYS A 288 8.89 12.37 17.00
CA LYS A 288 8.45 13.76 16.99
C LYS A 288 8.89 14.45 15.74
N ILE A 289 7.94 14.95 14.97
CA ILE A 289 8.24 15.79 13.80
C ILE A 289 8.68 17.15 14.32
N ARG A 290 9.82 17.64 13.83
CA ARG A 290 10.40 18.91 14.19
C ARG A 290 9.47 20.08 13.85
N ASP A 291 9.76 21.25 14.38
CA ASP A 291 8.99 22.45 14.05
C ASP A 291 9.22 22.91 12.60
N ASP A 292 8.42 23.86 12.16
CA ASP A 292 8.43 24.34 10.78
C ASP A 292 9.73 25.06 10.39
N GLU A 293 10.38 25.75 11.31
CA GLU A 293 11.64 26.46 11.05
C GLU A 293 12.79 25.46 10.86
N GLU A 294 12.86 24.43 11.70
CA GLU A 294 13.85 23.36 11.59
C GLU A 294 13.66 22.52 10.32
N ILE A 295 12.40 22.20 9.96
CA ILE A 295 12.07 21.49 8.72
C ILE A 295 12.49 22.30 7.49
N LEU A 296 12.24 23.60 7.46
CA LEU A 296 12.65 24.47 6.36
C LEU A 296 14.17 24.60 6.26
N LYS A 297 14.89 24.51 7.36
CA LYS A 297 16.35 24.59 7.41
C LYS A 297 17.01 23.28 6.94
N ASP A 298 16.47 22.14 7.34
CA ASP A 298 16.94 20.81 6.95
C ASP A 298 15.77 19.85 6.65
N PRO A 299 15.16 19.95 5.45
CA PRO A 299 13.97 19.19 5.11
C PRO A 299 14.22 17.68 4.90
N LYS A 300 15.46 17.21 5.04
CA LYS A 300 15.82 15.78 5.02
C LYS A 300 15.90 15.16 6.40
N ASN A 301 16.03 15.95 7.46
CA ASN A 301 16.16 15.51 8.83
C ASN A 301 15.05 16.13 9.69
N THR A 302 13.87 15.55 9.64
CA THR A 302 12.62 16.18 10.09
C THR A 302 11.97 15.50 11.28
N ILE A 303 12.53 14.38 11.76
CA ILE A 303 11.92 13.56 12.83
C ILE A 303 12.98 13.19 13.87
N ASP A 304 12.67 13.44 15.13
CA ASP A 304 13.48 13.04 16.27
C ASP A 304 12.90 11.80 16.96
N PHE A 305 13.79 10.96 17.48
CA PHE A 305 13.42 9.82 18.32
C PHE A 305 13.47 10.20 19.80
N ASP A 306 12.33 10.10 20.49
CA ASP A 306 12.21 10.40 21.92
C ASP A 306 12.50 9.15 22.78
N HIS A 307 13.75 8.98 23.17
CA HIS A 307 14.21 7.82 23.99
C HIS A 307 13.51 7.77 25.35
N ALA A 308 13.22 8.93 25.97
CA ALA A 308 12.54 8.99 27.27
C ALA A 308 11.09 8.52 27.16
N LEU A 309 10.37 8.96 26.14
CA LEU A 309 9.00 8.49 25.85
C LEU A 309 9.00 6.99 25.53
N HIS A 310 9.96 6.51 24.73
CA HIS A 310 10.11 5.08 24.45
C HIS A 310 10.22 4.24 25.72
N GLN A 311 11.15 4.59 26.61
CA GLN A 311 11.34 3.87 27.88
C GLN A 311 10.09 3.92 28.76
N LYS A 312 9.44 5.06 28.85
CA LYS A 312 8.18 5.20 29.56
C LYS A 312 7.11 4.25 29.02
N ILE A 313 6.87 4.26 27.72
CA ILE A 313 5.88 3.39 27.08
C ILE A 313 6.21 1.91 27.34
N MET A 314 7.47 1.50 27.18
CA MET A 314 7.86 0.11 27.40
C MET A 314 7.67 -0.33 28.86
N ASN A 315 7.84 0.57 29.82
CA ASN A 315 7.54 0.29 31.23
C ASN A 315 6.03 0.19 31.48
N ASP A 316 5.25 1.05 30.85
CA ASP A 316 3.79 1.04 31.00
C ASP A 316 3.15 -0.18 30.29
N VAL A 317 3.73 -0.71 29.20
CA VAL A 317 3.34 -1.98 28.56
C VAL A 317 3.40 -3.15 29.56
N LYS A 318 4.41 -3.19 30.45
CA LYS A 318 4.50 -4.24 31.48
C LYS A 318 3.35 -4.18 32.46
N LYS A 319 2.77 -3.02 32.72
CA LYS A 319 1.68 -2.80 33.68
C LYS A 319 0.31 -2.94 33.04
N ILE A 320 0.08 -2.25 31.94
CA ILE A 320 -1.22 -2.10 31.27
C ILE A 320 -1.46 -3.18 30.23
N GLY A 321 -0.44 -3.55 29.45
CA GLY A 321 -0.48 -4.27 28.19
C GLY A 321 -0.10 -3.37 27.02
N THR A 322 -0.29 -3.86 25.77
CA THR A 322 0.14 -3.14 24.56
C THR A 322 -0.64 -1.85 24.33
N ASP A 323 -1.80 -1.65 24.95
CA ASP A 323 -2.56 -0.39 24.95
C ASP A 323 -1.76 0.79 25.54
N ALA A 324 -0.70 0.54 26.28
CA ALA A 324 0.23 1.58 26.71
C ALA A 324 0.95 2.29 25.54
N ARG A 325 0.89 1.71 24.33
CA ARG A 325 1.39 2.33 23.09
C ARG A 325 0.38 3.30 22.46
N LEU A 326 -0.77 3.49 23.09
CA LEU A 326 -1.79 4.45 22.67
C LEU A 326 -1.70 5.71 23.52
N VAL A 327 -2.40 6.76 23.08
CA VAL A 327 -2.54 7.99 23.87
C VAL A 327 -3.39 7.69 25.10
N LEU A 328 -2.81 7.93 26.28
CA LEU A 328 -3.43 7.71 27.57
C LEU A 328 -3.71 9.03 28.28
N ASP A 329 -4.83 9.08 28.99
CA ASP A 329 -5.12 10.07 30.04
C ASP A 329 -5.38 9.31 31.36
N GLN A 330 -4.57 9.57 32.40
CA GLN A 330 -4.63 8.86 33.67
C GLN A 330 -4.73 7.32 33.52
N ASP A 331 -3.85 6.74 32.73
CA ASP A 331 -3.83 5.30 32.39
C ASP A 331 -5.10 4.76 31.68
N GLN A 332 -5.93 5.63 31.14
CA GLN A 332 -7.08 5.25 30.30
C GLN A 332 -6.81 5.64 28.85
N VAL A 333 -7.17 4.80 27.92
CA VAL A 333 -7.05 5.10 26.48
C VAL A 333 -7.99 6.26 26.11
N VAL A 334 -7.45 7.27 25.48
CA VAL A 334 -8.24 8.38 24.93
C VAL A 334 -8.95 7.92 23.66
N HIS A 335 -10.28 8.08 23.63
CA HIS A 335 -11.09 7.69 22.49
C HIS A 335 -11.57 8.90 21.70
N VAL A 336 -11.48 8.78 20.38
CA VAL A 336 -11.92 9.77 19.39
C VAL A 336 -12.89 9.13 18.39
N SER A 337 -13.58 9.94 17.61
CA SER A 337 -14.49 9.46 16.56
C SER A 337 -13.75 9.15 15.26
N MET A 338 -14.39 8.39 14.35
CA MET A 338 -13.86 8.17 13.01
C MET A 338 -13.73 9.50 12.24
N ALA A 339 -14.70 10.41 12.38
CA ALA A 339 -14.64 11.72 11.74
C ALA A 339 -13.39 12.50 12.16
N GLU A 340 -13.03 12.49 13.44
CA GLU A 340 -11.80 13.14 13.92
C GLU A 340 -10.56 12.48 13.34
N LYS A 341 -10.48 11.14 13.31
CA LYS A 341 -9.37 10.41 12.72
C LYS A 341 -9.17 10.77 11.24
N LEU A 342 -10.25 10.72 10.47
CA LEU A 342 -10.20 11.06 9.03
C LEU A 342 -9.80 12.51 8.80
N LEU A 343 -10.29 13.44 9.63
CA LEU A 343 -9.94 14.85 9.54
C LEU A 343 -8.45 15.09 9.84
N VAL A 344 -7.90 14.48 10.89
CA VAL A 344 -6.46 14.54 11.21
C VAL A 344 -5.61 14.00 10.06
N LEU A 345 -5.98 12.85 9.47
CA LEU A 345 -5.28 12.26 8.34
C LEU A 345 -5.28 13.19 7.12
N GLN A 346 -6.41 13.82 6.85
CA GLN A 346 -6.57 14.76 5.74
C GLN A 346 -5.75 16.04 5.99
N LEU A 347 -5.88 16.68 7.15
CA LEU A 347 -5.20 17.92 7.50
C LEU A 347 -3.67 17.75 7.49
N SER A 348 -3.13 16.62 7.91
CA SER A 348 -1.70 16.34 7.86
C SER A 348 -1.13 16.38 6.42
N LYS A 349 -1.91 15.92 5.43
CA LYS A 349 -1.53 16.02 4.01
C LYS A 349 -1.69 17.42 3.49
N LEU A 350 -2.82 18.08 3.82
CA LEU A 350 -3.12 19.42 3.37
C LEU A 350 -2.12 20.44 3.87
N SER A 351 -1.53 20.21 5.05
CA SER A 351 -0.45 21.06 5.59
C SER A 351 0.85 20.94 4.80
N ASN A 352 1.03 19.88 4.03
CA ASN A 352 2.17 19.65 3.16
C ASN A 352 1.87 19.93 1.67
N PHE A 353 0.73 20.54 1.36
CA PHE A 353 0.37 20.88 -0.01
C PHE A 353 1.16 22.07 -0.54
N ILE A 354 1.75 21.90 -1.71
CA ILE A 354 2.45 22.95 -2.46
C ILE A 354 1.65 23.22 -3.75
N PRO A 355 1.03 24.37 -3.89
CA PRO A 355 0.29 24.72 -5.10
C PRO A 355 1.12 24.54 -6.37
N ASP A 356 0.52 23.99 -7.41
CA ASP A 356 1.13 23.61 -8.70
C ASP A 356 2.19 22.50 -8.61
N GLY A 357 2.54 22.03 -7.42
CA GLY A 357 3.61 21.07 -7.19
C GLY A 357 3.15 19.68 -6.76
N GLY A 358 2.23 19.61 -5.79
CA GLY A 358 1.80 18.36 -5.17
C GLY A 358 1.95 18.35 -3.65
N ILE A 359 2.13 17.18 -3.04
CA ILE A 359 2.35 17.03 -1.60
C ILE A 359 3.85 16.96 -1.32
N TRP A 360 4.35 17.80 -0.45
CA TRP A 360 5.77 17.89 -0.12
C TRP A 360 6.26 16.64 0.60
N LEU A 361 7.37 16.09 0.10
CA LEU A 361 8.06 14.94 0.66
C LEU A 361 9.08 15.41 1.72
N ASN A 362 8.58 15.96 2.82
CA ASN A 362 9.38 16.54 3.89
C ASN A 362 9.53 15.63 5.11
N THR A 363 9.12 14.39 5.04
CA THR A 363 9.39 13.41 6.09
C THR A 363 10.67 12.66 5.79
N GLN A 364 11.34 12.20 6.83
CA GLN A 364 12.65 11.59 6.75
C GLN A 364 12.67 10.33 5.87
N ARG A 365 11.52 9.65 5.73
CA ARG A 365 11.36 8.48 4.89
C ARG A 365 9.94 8.33 4.38
N PRO A 366 9.53 9.11 3.38
CA PRO A 366 8.24 8.89 2.72
C PRO A 366 8.35 7.63 1.87
N GLU A 367 7.48 6.66 2.09
CA GLU A 367 7.61 5.36 1.43
C GLU A 367 6.40 4.94 0.62
N TRP A 368 6.17 5.60 -0.47
CA TRP A 368 5.37 5.01 -1.53
C TRP A 368 6.25 4.06 -2.38
N ASN A 369 7.41 4.51 -2.77
CA ASN A 369 8.43 3.76 -3.53
C ASN A 369 9.83 4.36 -3.33
N ASP A 370 10.83 3.82 -4.02
CA ASP A 370 12.20 4.30 -3.91
C ASP A 370 12.41 5.72 -4.47
N ALA A 371 11.55 6.19 -5.39
CA ALA A 371 11.59 7.57 -5.87
C ALA A 371 11.32 8.56 -4.73
N ASN A 372 10.36 8.26 -3.85
CA ASN A 372 10.07 9.11 -2.70
C ASN A 372 11.27 9.26 -1.77
N ASN A 373 12.05 8.20 -1.58
CA ASN A 373 13.27 8.26 -0.79
C ASN A 373 14.36 9.12 -1.44
N ALA A 374 14.47 9.07 -2.78
CA ALA A 374 15.42 9.89 -3.51
C ALA A 374 15.05 11.38 -3.47
N LEU A 375 13.75 11.68 -3.43
CA LEU A 375 13.21 13.04 -3.53
C LEU A 375 12.95 13.70 -2.17
N VAL A 376 13.24 13.03 -1.06
CA VAL A 376 12.98 13.54 0.28
C VAL A 376 13.60 14.92 0.50
N GLY A 377 12.81 15.84 1.01
CA GLY A 377 13.23 17.21 1.37
C GLY A 377 13.05 18.25 0.26
N TYR A 378 13.15 17.88 -1.01
CA TYR A 378 13.00 18.81 -2.13
C TYR A 378 12.01 18.34 -3.20
N GLY A 379 11.52 17.12 -3.09
CA GLY A 379 10.51 16.60 -3.99
C GLY A 379 9.09 16.85 -3.52
N VAL A 380 8.16 16.94 -4.46
CA VAL A 380 6.72 17.04 -4.24
C VAL A 380 5.98 16.02 -5.07
N SER A 381 5.05 15.31 -4.43
CA SER A 381 4.36 14.16 -4.99
C SER A 381 3.00 14.55 -5.57
N MET A 382 2.89 14.52 -6.89
CA MET A 382 1.59 14.55 -7.55
C MET A 382 0.84 13.22 -7.35
N VAL A 383 1.55 12.10 -7.21
CA VAL A 383 0.93 10.78 -6.93
C VAL A 383 0.09 10.83 -5.66
N THR A 384 0.66 11.37 -4.58
CA THR A 384 -0.07 11.53 -3.30
C THR A 384 -1.25 12.49 -3.46
N LEU A 385 -1.10 13.57 -4.23
CA LEU A 385 -2.18 14.53 -4.50
C LEU A 385 -3.34 13.87 -5.28
N TYR A 386 -3.06 13.05 -6.30
CA TYR A 386 -4.10 12.36 -7.06
C TYR A 386 -4.93 11.42 -6.18
N TYR A 387 -4.30 10.64 -5.31
CA TYR A 387 -5.02 9.78 -4.37
C TYR A 387 -5.74 10.58 -3.27
N LEU A 388 -5.16 11.70 -2.82
CA LEU A 388 -5.83 12.60 -1.87
C LEU A 388 -7.09 13.25 -2.49
N ASN A 389 -7.06 13.58 -3.78
CA ASN A 389 -8.24 14.04 -4.51
C ASN A 389 -9.37 12.98 -4.48
N ARG A 390 -9.04 11.70 -4.72
CA ARG A 390 -10.01 10.58 -4.62
C ARG A 390 -10.51 10.42 -3.19
N HIS A 391 -9.61 10.51 -2.21
CA HIS A 391 -9.96 10.38 -0.79
C HIS A 391 -10.95 11.47 -0.36
N ILE A 392 -10.68 12.73 -0.64
CA ILE A 392 -11.56 13.86 -0.27
C ILE A 392 -12.91 13.76 -0.99
N SER A 393 -12.90 13.38 -2.26
CA SER A 393 -14.15 13.16 -3.02
C SER A 393 -14.98 12.03 -2.43
N PHE A 394 -14.33 10.93 -2.00
CA PHE A 394 -15.00 9.85 -1.31
C PHE A 394 -15.56 10.28 0.05
N ILE A 395 -14.79 11.02 0.86
CA ILE A 395 -15.27 11.55 2.15
C ILE A 395 -16.48 12.47 1.95
N ASN A 396 -16.49 13.33 0.93
CA ASN A 396 -17.67 14.12 0.60
C ASN A 396 -18.89 13.26 0.28
N LYS A 397 -18.70 12.15 -0.46
CA LYS A 397 -19.77 11.19 -0.73
C LYS A 397 -20.30 10.54 0.55
N VAL A 398 -19.42 10.18 1.49
CA VAL A 398 -19.79 9.63 2.80
C VAL A 398 -20.57 10.68 3.59
N LEU A 399 -20.04 11.90 3.70
CA LEU A 399 -20.67 12.99 4.47
C LEU A 399 -22.03 13.41 3.92
N ALA A 400 -22.25 13.31 2.61
CA ALA A 400 -23.57 13.56 2.01
C ALA A 400 -24.61 12.51 2.39
N GLY A 401 -24.21 11.34 2.89
CA GLY A 401 -25.10 10.25 3.35
C GLY A 401 -25.38 10.27 4.84
N VAL A 402 -24.84 11.23 5.60
CA VAL A 402 -24.99 11.30 7.08
C VAL A 402 -26.28 11.99 7.47
N ASN A 403 -26.94 11.48 8.50
CA ASN A 403 -28.11 12.11 9.11
C ASN A 403 -27.72 13.18 10.16
N GLU A 404 -26.55 13.06 10.77
CA GLU A 404 -26.03 14.01 11.74
C GLU A 404 -25.66 15.33 11.06
N THR A 405 -25.99 16.43 11.72
CA THR A 405 -25.63 17.77 11.22
C THR A 405 -24.31 18.28 11.78
N GLU A 406 -23.84 17.68 12.87
CA GLU A 406 -22.64 18.11 13.60
C GLU A 406 -21.86 16.89 14.14
N PHE A 407 -20.53 17.04 14.18
CA PHE A 407 -19.62 16.10 14.85
C PHE A 407 -18.92 16.77 16.02
N GLU A 408 -18.65 16.03 17.07
CA GLU A 408 -17.79 16.47 18.16
C GLU A 408 -16.32 16.13 17.84
N ILE A 409 -15.46 17.15 17.77
CA ILE A 409 -14.05 17.07 17.42
C ILE A 409 -13.23 17.74 18.53
N SER A 410 -12.03 17.24 18.83
CA SER A 410 -11.15 17.86 19.82
C SER A 410 -10.80 19.30 19.45
N ASN A 411 -10.68 20.16 20.49
CA ASN A 411 -10.48 21.60 20.31
C ASN A 411 -9.21 21.90 19.49
N GLU A 412 -8.15 21.13 19.68
CA GLU A 412 -6.88 21.28 18.98
C GLU A 412 -7.02 21.00 17.46
N VAL A 413 -7.72 19.93 17.10
CA VAL A 413 -8.00 19.58 15.70
C VAL A 413 -8.93 20.60 15.07
N LEU A 414 -9.93 21.06 15.81
CA LEU A 414 -10.88 22.04 15.30
C LEU A 414 -10.23 23.42 15.05
N ALA A 415 -9.33 23.85 15.93
CA ALA A 415 -8.55 25.06 15.71
C ALA A 415 -7.68 24.94 14.46
N TRP A 416 -6.94 23.81 14.31
CA TRP A 416 -6.12 23.54 13.14
C TRP A 416 -6.95 23.51 11.85
N PHE A 417 -8.11 22.85 11.86
CA PHE A 417 -9.04 22.85 10.73
C PHE A 417 -9.49 24.26 10.33
N ARG A 418 -9.97 25.07 11.28
CA ARG A 418 -10.48 26.41 11.01
C ARG A 418 -9.39 27.33 10.44
N GLU A 419 -8.20 27.32 11.03
CA GLU A 419 -7.06 28.12 10.58
C GLU A 419 -6.57 27.67 9.19
N THR A 420 -6.49 26.36 8.94
CA THR A 420 -6.16 25.79 7.62
C THR A 420 -7.18 26.20 6.57
N LYS A 421 -8.47 26.14 6.88
CA LYS A 421 -9.55 26.57 5.97
C LYS A 421 -9.42 28.04 5.58
N GLU A 422 -9.14 28.92 6.52
CA GLU A 422 -8.95 30.36 6.22
C GLU A 422 -7.70 30.58 5.34
N THR A 423 -6.62 29.84 5.57
CA THR A 423 -5.43 29.90 4.70
C THR A 423 -5.76 29.47 3.26
N TYR A 424 -6.45 28.33 3.07
CA TYR A 424 -6.87 27.90 1.73
C TYR A 424 -7.80 28.89 1.05
N LYS A 425 -8.71 29.53 1.80
CA LYS A 425 -9.61 30.55 1.29
C LYS A 425 -8.88 31.81 0.84
N LYS A 426 -7.90 32.27 1.65
CA LYS A 426 -7.06 33.44 1.36
C LYS A 426 -6.31 33.33 0.04
N TYR A 427 -5.90 32.12 -0.32
CA TYR A 427 -5.13 31.83 -1.53
C TYR A 427 -5.93 31.02 -2.58
N SER A 428 -7.24 31.21 -2.64
CA SER A 428 -8.10 30.55 -3.61
C SER A 428 -7.53 30.70 -5.03
N PRO A 429 -7.40 29.60 -5.79
CA PRO A 429 -6.78 29.65 -7.11
C PRO A 429 -7.69 30.36 -8.12
N SER A 430 -7.09 31.14 -9.01
CA SER A 430 -7.72 31.50 -10.29
C SER A 430 -7.67 30.30 -11.22
N VAL A 431 -8.72 30.09 -12.01
CA VAL A 431 -8.80 28.90 -12.87
C VAL A 431 -7.66 28.90 -13.89
N ASN A 432 -6.89 27.80 -13.91
CA ASN A 432 -5.73 27.55 -14.78
C ASN A 432 -4.58 28.56 -14.65
N GLU A 433 -4.52 29.34 -13.58
CA GLU A 433 -3.37 30.20 -13.29
C GLU A 433 -2.45 29.54 -12.28
N ARG A 434 -1.14 29.63 -12.53
CA ARG A 434 -0.14 29.22 -11.55
C ARG A 434 -0.01 30.24 -10.45
N LEU A 435 0.08 29.79 -9.21
CA LEU A 435 0.31 30.69 -8.08
C LEU A 435 1.71 31.31 -8.19
N ASP A 436 1.82 32.62 -7.97
CA ASP A 436 3.11 33.31 -7.90
C ASP A 436 4.05 32.66 -6.87
N ALA A 437 5.34 32.58 -7.18
CA ALA A 437 6.32 31.86 -6.38
C ALA A 437 6.51 32.43 -4.96
N THR A 438 6.29 33.75 -4.79
CA THR A 438 6.35 34.41 -3.49
C THR A 438 5.10 34.09 -2.67
N LYS A 439 3.92 34.20 -3.29
CA LYS A 439 2.66 33.81 -2.67
C LYS A 439 2.64 32.32 -2.31
N ARG A 440 3.21 31.46 -3.17
CA ARG A 440 3.37 30.03 -2.87
C ARG A 440 4.21 29.80 -1.62
N LYS A 441 5.34 30.51 -1.47
CA LYS A 441 6.18 30.42 -0.27
C LYS A 441 5.38 30.82 0.98
N THR A 442 4.69 31.95 0.94
CA THR A 442 3.89 32.41 2.08
C THR A 442 2.79 31.41 2.45
N PHE A 443 2.08 30.89 1.47
CA PHE A 443 1.06 29.85 1.69
C PHE A 443 1.62 28.61 2.37
N VAL A 444 2.75 28.09 1.88
CA VAL A 444 3.41 26.90 2.46
C VAL A 444 3.87 27.18 3.88
N GLN A 445 4.48 28.33 4.14
CA GLN A 445 4.94 28.71 5.48
C GLN A 445 3.76 28.84 6.46
N GLU A 446 2.65 29.46 6.06
CA GLU A 446 1.45 29.55 6.89
C GLU A 446 0.94 28.15 7.26
N LEU A 447 0.80 27.22 6.29
CA LEU A 447 0.34 25.86 6.56
C LEU A 447 1.30 25.07 7.45
N GLN A 448 2.62 25.15 7.20
CA GLN A 448 3.62 24.47 8.03
C GLN A 448 3.58 24.97 9.46
N LYS A 449 3.44 26.28 9.67
CA LYS A 449 3.31 26.87 11.00
C LYS A 449 2.06 26.41 11.75
N LEU A 450 0.92 26.35 11.06
CA LEU A 450 -0.33 25.85 11.66
C LEU A 450 -0.18 24.38 12.09
N PHE A 451 0.42 23.57 11.27
CA PHE A 451 0.67 22.16 11.59
C PHE A 451 1.69 22.01 12.72
N SER A 452 2.76 22.81 12.74
CA SER A 452 3.73 22.85 13.83
C SER A 452 3.07 23.23 15.14
N ASN A 453 2.27 24.30 15.16
CA ASN A 453 1.51 24.74 16.34
C ASN A 453 0.59 23.64 16.89
N TYR A 454 -0.12 22.94 16.02
CA TYR A 454 -0.96 21.81 16.39
C TYR A 454 -0.14 20.70 17.04
N ARG A 455 0.98 20.26 16.40
CA ARG A 455 1.85 19.21 16.91
C ARG A 455 2.43 19.55 18.28
N MET A 456 2.96 20.76 18.46
CA MET A 456 3.56 21.19 19.73
C MET A 456 2.55 21.22 20.89
N LYS A 457 1.29 21.57 20.61
CA LYS A 457 0.21 21.49 21.60
C LYS A 457 -0.12 20.03 21.96
N THR A 458 -0.22 19.16 20.95
CA THR A 458 -0.68 17.77 21.14
C THR A 458 0.41 16.82 21.67
N TYR A 459 1.69 17.08 21.39
CA TYR A 459 2.79 16.28 21.97
C TYR A 459 2.90 16.44 23.49
N ASN A 460 2.52 17.59 24.03
CA ASN A 460 2.71 17.94 25.43
C ASN A 460 1.46 17.73 26.31
N LYS A 461 0.29 17.51 25.74
CA LYS A 461 -0.98 17.35 26.47
C LYS A 461 -1.86 16.25 25.90
N SER A 462 -2.60 15.57 26.76
CA SER A 462 -3.86 14.91 26.42
C SER A 462 -4.91 16.00 26.04
N SER A 463 -5.85 15.65 25.15
CA SER A 463 -6.86 16.57 24.59
C SER A 463 -7.52 17.51 25.64
N SER A 464 -7.75 18.77 25.27
CA SER A 464 -8.37 19.81 26.11
C SER A 464 -9.93 19.81 26.06
N GLY A 465 -10.56 18.72 25.64
CA GLY A 465 -12.01 18.64 25.41
C GLY A 465 -12.39 18.74 23.93
N GLY A 466 -13.68 18.79 23.65
CA GLY A 466 -14.18 18.86 22.27
C GLY A 466 -15.24 19.92 22.07
N ASP A 467 -15.39 20.37 20.83
CA ASP A 467 -16.45 21.28 20.39
C ASP A 467 -17.05 20.74 19.08
N LYS A 468 -18.20 21.29 18.70
CA LYS A 468 -18.97 20.83 17.55
C LYS A 468 -18.54 21.51 16.25
N ILE A 469 -18.50 20.74 15.17
CA ILE A 469 -18.36 21.23 13.81
C ILE A 469 -19.52 20.75 12.95
N LYS A 470 -20.06 21.65 12.12
CA LYS A 470 -21.12 21.28 11.18
C LYS A 470 -20.56 20.44 10.02
N VAL A 471 -21.25 19.38 9.67
CA VAL A 471 -20.89 18.52 8.53
C VAL A 471 -20.74 19.31 7.23
N ILE A 472 -21.66 20.27 7.01
CA ILE A 472 -21.61 21.13 5.82
C ILE A 472 -20.34 22.02 5.78
N GLU A 473 -19.77 22.37 6.95
CA GLU A 473 -18.52 23.14 7.00
C GLU A 473 -17.34 22.31 6.51
N ILE A 474 -17.29 21.02 6.83
CA ILE A 474 -16.29 20.08 6.33
C ILE A 474 -16.43 19.90 4.81
N ILE A 475 -17.66 19.69 4.32
CA ILE A 475 -17.94 19.56 2.88
C ILE A 475 -17.51 20.81 2.11
N ASN A 476 -17.82 21.99 2.62
CA ASN A 476 -17.45 23.26 1.98
C ASN A 476 -15.93 23.44 1.93
N PHE A 477 -15.22 23.07 2.99
CA PHE A 477 -13.75 23.07 3.02
C PHE A 477 -13.18 22.06 2.02
N ASN A 478 -13.70 20.85 2.00
CA ASN A 478 -13.29 19.83 1.05
C ASN A 478 -13.46 20.29 -0.41
N ASN A 479 -14.56 20.95 -0.74
CA ASN A 479 -14.79 21.50 -2.08
C ASN A 479 -13.78 22.60 -2.44
N LEU A 480 -13.43 23.46 -1.47
CA LEU A 480 -12.37 24.46 -1.66
C LEU A 480 -11.02 23.79 -1.94
N VAL A 481 -10.65 22.76 -1.18
CA VAL A 481 -9.43 21.99 -1.38
C VAL A 481 -9.41 21.31 -2.77
N LEU A 482 -10.52 20.71 -3.18
CA LEU A 482 -10.63 20.07 -4.48
C LEU A 482 -10.43 21.06 -5.63
N ALA A 483 -10.85 22.32 -5.48
CA ALA A 483 -10.56 23.38 -6.45
C ALA A 483 -9.06 23.69 -6.57
N HIS A 484 -8.32 23.76 -5.44
CA HIS A 484 -6.87 23.89 -5.44
C HIS A 484 -6.17 22.70 -6.13
N PHE A 485 -6.67 21.49 -5.89
CA PHE A 485 -6.12 20.29 -6.50
C PHE A 485 -6.37 20.23 -8.00
N GLU A 486 -7.59 20.59 -8.43
CA GLU A 486 -7.94 20.67 -9.84
C GLU A 486 -6.99 21.57 -10.61
N ASN A 487 -6.74 22.78 -10.08
CA ASN A 487 -5.80 23.72 -10.67
C ASN A 487 -4.38 23.12 -10.77
N SER A 488 -3.89 22.49 -9.68
CA SER A 488 -2.58 21.85 -9.68
C SER A 488 -2.50 20.66 -10.65
N ILE A 489 -3.55 19.86 -10.75
CA ILE A 489 -3.62 18.71 -11.68
C ILE A 489 -3.55 19.21 -13.13
N ASN A 490 -4.32 20.23 -13.46
CA ASN A 490 -4.32 20.81 -14.81
C ASN A 490 -2.95 21.39 -15.18
N ASN A 491 -2.28 22.08 -14.25
CA ASN A 491 -0.94 22.65 -14.45
C ASN A 491 0.17 21.58 -14.57
N ASN A 492 -0.12 20.33 -14.24
CA ASN A 492 0.79 19.18 -14.32
C ASN A 492 0.42 18.20 -15.47
N TYR A 493 -0.42 18.60 -16.38
CA TYR A 493 -0.71 17.87 -17.62
C TYR A 493 0.19 18.40 -18.73
N LEU A 494 1.22 17.64 -19.10
CA LEU A 494 2.29 18.03 -20.02
C LEU A 494 2.40 16.98 -21.13
N GLU A 495 2.41 17.41 -22.39
CA GLU A 495 2.62 16.54 -23.56
C GLU A 495 1.71 15.29 -23.59
N SER A 496 0.44 15.44 -23.21
CA SER A 496 -0.58 14.38 -23.13
C SER A 496 -0.38 13.37 -21.99
N LEU A 497 0.54 13.59 -21.07
CA LEU A 497 0.80 12.81 -19.88
C LEU A 497 0.79 13.70 -18.62
N TYR A 498 0.70 13.08 -17.46
CA TYR A 498 0.68 13.77 -16.17
C TYR A 498 1.99 13.61 -15.41
N SER A 499 2.40 14.63 -14.69
CA SER A 499 3.57 14.56 -13.80
C SER A 499 3.32 13.60 -12.64
N ALA A 500 4.34 12.83 -12.26
CA ALA A 500 4.32 12.02 -11.04
C ALA A 500 4.90 12.81 -9.86
N TYR A 501 6.02 13.47 -10.09
CA TYR A 501 6.75 14.24 -9.10
C TYR A 501 7.27 15.54 -9.71
N ASN A 502 7.38 16.53 -8.85
CA ASN A 502 8.06 17.79 -9.12
C ASN A 502 9.16 17.99 -8.09
N THR A 503 10.02 18.96 -8.30
CA THR A 503 11.01 19.43 -7.33
C THR A 503 10.76 20.86 -6.96
N ILE A 504 11.13 21.22 -5.74
CA ILE A 504 11.10 22.61 -5.26
C ILE A 504 12.49 23.06 -4.85
N ASN A 505 12.76 24.35 -5.02
CA ASN A 505 13.94 24.97 -4.47
C ASN A 505 13.53 25.75 -3.22
N ILE A 506 14.06 25.33 -2.06
CA ILE A 506 13.87 25.98 -0.76
C ILE A 506 15.22 26.62 -0.40
N ASP A 507 15.60 27.64 -1.13
CA ASP A 507 16.77 28.45 -0.79
C ASP A 507 16.36 29.65 0.06
N ASN A 508 17.35 30.49 0.42
CA ASN A 508 17.10 31.73 1.18
C ASN A 508 16.34 32.78 0.37
N SER A 509 15.90 32.47 -0.86
CA SER A 509 15.06 33.37 -1.66
C SER A 509 13.65 33.46 -1.07
N ASN A 510 12.98 34.59 -1.29
CA ASN A 510 11.58 34.74 -0.88
C ASN A 510 10.59 33.98 -1.81
N LYS A 511 11.02 32.91 -2.49
CA LYS A 511 10.26 32.23 -3.52
C LYS A 511 10.36 30.71 -3.36
N ILE A 512 9.29 30.00 -3.68
CA ILE A 512 9.30 28.56 -3.93
C ILE A 512 8.98 28.36 -5.40
N ASN A 513 9.96 27.91 -6.17
CA ASN A 513 9.80 27.52 -7.57
C ASN A 513 9.50 26.03 -7.66
N VAL A 514 8.58 25.65 -8.54
CA VAL A 514 8.23 24.25 -8.84
C VAL A 514 8.78 23.91 -10.22
N THR A 515 9.57 22.84 -10.29
CA THR A 515 10.13 22.32 -11.53
C THR A 515 9.62 20.91 -11.75
N SER A 516 9.02 20.64 -12.89
CA SER A 516 8.50 19.31 -13.22
C SER A 516 9.64 18.36 -13.58
N LEU A 517 9.57 17.15 -13.05
CA LEU A 517 10.40 16.05 -13.50
C LEU A 517 9.82 15.44 -14.79
N TYR A 518 10.60 14.60 -15.44
CA TYR A 518 10.12 13.84 -16.60
C TYR A 518 8.92 12.95 -16.25
N SER A 519 8.08 12.66 -17.26
CA SER A 519 6.90 11.81 -17.06
C SER A 519 7.29 10.39 -16.63
N MET A 520 6.53 9.83 -15.71
CA MET A 520 6.72 8.49 -15.13
C MET A 520 5.44 7.70 -15.23
N LEU A 521 5.54 6.37 -15.26
CA LEU A 521 4.39 5.47 -15.27
C LEU A 521 3.49 5.70 -14.05
N GLU A 522 4.07 5.95 -12.91
CA GLU A 522 3.38 6.14 -11.63
C GLU A 522 2.43 7.35 -11.64
N GLY A 523 2.80 8.43 -12.31
CA GLY A 523 1.92 9.59 -12.50
C GLY A 523 0.67 9.24 -13.30
N GLN A 524 0.83 8.43 -14.36
CA GLN A 524 -0.29 8.00 -15.18
C GLN A 524 -1.22 7.07 -14.41
N VAL A 525 -0.66 6.10 -13.70
CA VAL A 525 -1.43 5.16 -12.86
C VAL A 525 -2.24 5.91 -11.81
N SER A 526 -1.62 6.80 -11.07
CA SER A 526 -2.27 7.50 -9.96
C SER A 526 -3.35 8.48 -10.42
N VAL A 527 -3.12 9.22 -11.51
CA VAL A 527 -4.13 10.13 -12.05
C VAL A 527 -5.33 9.39 -12.64
N LEU A 528 -5.09 8.26 -13.32
CA LEU A 528 -6.16 7.41 -13.85
C LEU A 528 -7.02 6.80 -12.72
N SER A 529 -6.38 6.43 -11.60
CA SER A 529 -7.08 5.96 -10.39
C SER A 529 -7.73 7.08 -9.56
N SER A 530 -7.41 8.35 -9.82
CA SER A 530 -7.89 9.48 -8.99
C SER A 530 -9.39 9.77 -9.10
N GLY A 531 -10.05 9.20 -10.11
CA GLY A 531 -11.44 9.52 -10.45
C GLY A 531 -11.61 10.85 -11.19
N LYS A 532 -10.55 11.66 -11.36
CA LYS A 532 -10.59 12.98 -12.00
C LYS A 532 -10.62 12.88 -13.53
N VAL A 533 -9.96 11.87 -14.09
CA VAL A 533 -9.90 11.70 -15.55
C VAL A 533 -11.17 11.02 -16.05
N GLU A 534 -11.81 11.66 -17.02
CA GLU A 534 -12.99 11.10 -17.69
C GLU A 534 -12.60 9.95 -18.64
N PRO A 535 -13.47 8.95 -18.85
CA PRO A 535 -13.16 7.75 -19.65
C PRO A 535 -12.60 8.06 -21.04
N LYS A 536 -13.17 9.02 -21.76
CA LYS A 536 -12.70 9.46 -23.10
C LYS A 536 -11.30 10.06 -23.07
N ASN A 537 -10.99 10.82 -22.03
CA ASN A 537 -9.66 11.40 -21.85
C ASN A 537 -8.65 10.35 -21.37
N ALA A 538 -9.08 9.36 -20.59
CA ALA A 538 -8.26 8.23 -20.20
C ALA A 538 -7.78 7.42 -21.42
N VAL A 539 -8.60 7.22 -22.43
CA VAL A 539 -8.19 6.61 -23.72
C VAL A 539 -7.05 7.38 -24.36
N LYS A 540 -7.10 8.74 -24.32
CA LYS A 540 -6.03 9.58 -24.89
C LYS A 540 -4.71 9.41 -24.10
N VAL A 541 -4.78 9.45 -22.77
CA VAL A 541 -3.62 9.27 -21.88
C VAL A 541 -2.99 7.89 -22.09
N LEU A 542 -3.79 6.83 -22.11
CA LEU A 542 -3.30 5.47 -22.33
C LEU A 542 -2.65 5.30 -23.71
N ASN A 543 -3.23 5.88 -24.77
CA ASN A 543 -2.63 5.86 -26.09
C ASN A 543 -1.32 6.66 -26.16
N ALA A 544 -1.25 7.80 -25.46
CA ALA A 544 0.00 8.56 -25.34
C ALA A 544 1.08 7.75 -24.59
N LEU A 545 0.70 7.04 -23.52
CA LEU A 545 1.59 6.19 -22.76
C LEU A 545 2.20 5.05 -23.62
N PHE A 546 1.40 4.40 -24.48
CA PHE A 546 1.90 3.41 -25.44
C PHE A 546 2.83 3.99 -26.54
N LYS A 547 2.81 5.29 -26.74
CA LYS A 547 3.70 6.00 -27.67
C LYS A 547 4.93 6.58 -27.00
N SER A 548 4.95 6.62 -25.66
CA SER A 548 6.04 7.20 -24.87
C SER A 548 7.25 6.28 -24.77
N ASP A 549 8.39 6.85 -24.36
CA ASP A 549 9.64 6.12 -24.08
C ASP A 549 9.53 5.15 -22.90
N MET A 550 8.43 5.19 -22.15
CA MET A 550 8.16 4.22 -21.09
C MET A 550 7.73 2.85 -21.63
N TYR A 551 7.16 2.78 -22.83
CA TYR A 551 6.74 1.51 -23.42
C TYR A 551 7.89 0.77 -24.08
N GLN A 552 8.20 -0.41 -23.58
CA GLN A 552 9.22 -1.32 -24.10
C GLN A 552 8.60 -2.37 -25.01
N LYS A 553 8.73 -2.17 -26.32
CA LYS A 553 8.14 -3.08 -27.33
C LYS A 553 8.66 -4.51 -27.22
N GLU A 554 9.97 -4.71 -27.00
CA GLU A 554 10.60 -6.02 -26.88
C GLU A 554 10.04 -6.81 -25.69
N GLN A 555 9.71 -6.11 -24.60
CA GLN A 555 9.17 -6.73 -23.40
C GLN A 555 7.64 -6.59 -23.30
N ASN A 556 6.99 -5.98 -24.31
CA ASN A 556 5.55 -5.72 -24.34
C ASN A 556 4.99 -5.17 -23.01
N SER A 557 5.72 -4.27 -22.36
CA SER A 557 5.34 -3.73 -21.04
C SER A 557 5.93 -2.33 -20.83
N PHE A 558 5.68 -1.74 -19.65
CA PHE A 558 6.08 -0.37 -19.35
C PHE A 558 7.19 -0.33 -18.31
N MET A 559 8.23 0.46 -18.59
CA MET A 559 9.19 0.85 -17.56
C MET A 559 8.56 1.85 -16.58
N LEU A 560 9.04 1.86 -15.35
CA LEU A 560 8.64 2.84 -14.35
C LEU A 560 9.04 4.26 -14.77
N TYR A 561 10.24 4.41 -15.31
CA TYR A 561 10.81 5.65 -15.82
C TYR A 561 11.31 5.48 -17.24
N PRO A 562 11.27 6.53 -18.08
CA PRO A 562 11.88 6.51 -19.40
C PRO A 562 13.36 6.14 -19.29
N ARG A 563 13.81 5.33 -20.24
CA ARG A 563 15.22 4.97 -20.32
C ARG A 563 16.05 6.18 -20.75
N LYS A 564 16.54 6.93 -19.79
CA LYS A 564 17.64 7.87 -20.05
C LYS A 564 18.93 7.05 -20.07
N GLY A 565 19.73 7.20 -21.08
CA GLY A 565 21.05 6.60 -21.14
C GLY A 565 21.87 7.11 -19.96
N LEU A 566 21.84 6.36 -18.84
CA LEU A 566 22.63 6.70 -17.67
C LEU A 566 24.10 6.60 -18.09
N LYS A 567 24.80 7.72 -18.02
CA LYS A 567 26.26 7.74 -18.19
C LYS A 567 26.86 6.81 -17.15
N ARG A 568 27.82 5.99 -17.57
CA ARG A 568 28.60 5.18 -16.63
C ARG A 568 29.35 6.10 -15.68
N PHE A 569 29.78 5.61 -14.52
CA PHE A 569 30.48 6.42 -13.52
C PHE A 569 31.67 7.21 -14.15
N LEU A 570 32.51 6.56 -14.94
CA LEU A 570 33.64 7.20 -15.61
C LEU A 570 33.24 8.22 -16.71
N GLU A 571 32.04 8.13 -17.25
CA GLU A 571 31.50 9.10 -18.21
C GLU A 571 30.81 10.26 -17.52
N LYS A 572 30.37 10.06 -16.29
CA LYS A 572 29.63 11.05 -15.50
C LYS A 572 30.57 11.98 -14.76
N ASN A 573 31.65 11.47 -14.20
CA ASN A 573 32.68 12.28 -13.54
C ASN A 573 33.62 12.93 -14.56
N ILE A 574 33.07 13.77 -15.44
CA ILE A 574 33.84 14.59 -16.36
C ILE A 574 33.47 16.05 -16.14
N ILE A 575 34.44 16.85 -15.75
CA ILE A 575 34.26 18.29 -15.60
C ILE A 575 34.50 18.91 -16.99
N PRO A 576 33.51 19.69 -17.52
CA PRO A 576 33.70 20.43 -18.78
C PRO A 576 34.92 21.33 -18.72
N GLU A 577 35.65 21.40 -19.83
CA GLU A 577 36.89 22.19 -19.91
C GLU A 577 36.62 23.67 -19.68
N GLU A 578 35.47 24.17 -20.10
CA GLU A 578 35.05 25.55 -19.88
C GLU A 578 35.03 25.87 -18.37
N ILE A 579 34.43 24.99 -17.55
CA ILE A 579 34.36 25.15 -16.08
C ILE A 579 35.76 25.19 -15.47
N VAL A 580 36.68 24.33 -15.97
CA VAL A 580 38.06 24.31 -15.48
C VAL A 580 38.78 25.59 -15.85
N ASN A 581 38.51 26.11 -17.06
CA ASN A 581 39.12 27.34 -17.56
C ASN A 581 38.52 28.61 -16.91
N GLU A 582 37.36 28.56 -16.36
CA GLU A 582 36.73 29.66 -15.60
C GLU A 582 37.20 29.70 -14.16
N SER A 583 37.38 28.54 -13.51
CA SER A 583 37.71 28.46 -12.09
C SER A 583 39.21 28.72 -11.82
N ASN A 584 39.49 29.72 -10.99
CA ASN A 584 40.84 30.01 -10.52
C ASN A 584 41.32 28.94 -9.54
N LEU A 585 40.41 28.35 -8.75
CA LEU A 585 40.74 27.25 -7.85
C LEU A 585 41.23 26.03 -8.63
N PHE A 586 40.49 25.59 -9.64
CA PHE A 586 40.90 24.43 -10.45
C PHE A 586 42.21 24.65 -11.13
N LYS A 587 42.47 25.83 -11.73
CA LYS A 587 43.74 26.17 -12.29
C LYS A 587 44.87 26.14 -11.25
N ALA A 588 44.65 26.69 -10.08
CA ALA A 588 45.67 26.71 -9.01
C ALA A 588 46.02 25.32 -8.53
N LEU A 589 45.01 24.43 -8.36
CA LEU A 589 45.20 23.03 -7.94
C LEU A 589 45.95 22.24 -9.00
N LEU A 590 45.58 22.37 -10.26
CA LEU A 590 46.24 21.68 -11.39
C LEU A 590 47.69 22.14 -11.56
N LYS A 591 47.97 23.45 -11.45
CA LYS A 591 49.33 24.00 -11.50
C LYS A 591 50.22 23.47 -10.38
N ARG A 592 49.65 23.16 -9.23
CA ARG A 592 50.34 22.63 -8.04
C ARG A 592 50.43 21.12 -8.02
N ASN A 593 49.89 20.44 -9.02
CA ASN A 593 49.69 18.97 -9.02
C ASN A 593 48.96 18.48 -7.80
N ASN A 594 48.07 19.29 -7.21
CA ASN A 594 47.20 18.89 -6.10
C ASN A 594 45.96 18.20 -6.69
N THR A 595 45.81 16.91 -6.38
CA THR A 595 44.74 16.07 -6.91
C THR A 595 43.59 15.85 -5.91
N ASP A 596 43.58 16.53 -4.77
CA ASP A 596 42.58 16.29 -3.71
C ASP A 596 41.14 16.57 -4.18
N ILE A 597 40.95 17.52 -5.12
CA ILE A 597 39.65 17.87 -5.66
C ILE A 597 39.53 17.54 -7.14
N ILE A 598 40.49 17.87 -7.93
CA ILE A 598 40.47 17.73 -9.41
C ILE A 598 41.76 17.17 -9.93
N TYR A 599 41.66 16.29 -10.93
CA TYR A 599 42.83 15.80 -11.66
C TYR A 599 42.52 15.67 -13.15
N LYS A 600 43.56 15.59 -13.96
CA LYS A 600 43.48 15.28 -15.41
C LYS A 600 43.83 13.82 -15.61
N ASP A 601 42.90 13.04 -16.21
CA ASP A 601 43.13 11.62 -16.48
C ASP A 601 44.07 11.38 -17.67
N SER A 602 44.45 10.11 -17.90
CA SER A 602 45.31 9.70 -19.01
C SER A 602 44.71 9.98 -20.40
N SER A 603 43.42 10.20 -20.50
CA SER A 603 42.72 10.57 -21.74
C SER A 603 42.60 12.08 -21.92
N GLY A 604 43.20 12.86 -21.02
CA GLY A 604 43.20 14.31 -21.04
C GLY A 604 41.92 14.97 -20.48
N LYS A 605 40.99 14.23 -19.88
CA LYS A 605 39.76 14.74 -19.32
C LYS A 605 39.93 15.11 -17.85
N TYR A 606 39.26 16.19 -17.43
CA TYR A 606 39.26 16.63 -16.05
C TYR A 606 38.18 15.87 -15.25
N ARG A 607 38.53 15.46 -14.02
CA ARG A 607 37.67 14.68 -13.14
C ARG A 607 37.75 15.17 -11.69
N PHE A 608 36.67 15.08 -10.97
CA PHE A 608 36.73 15.17 -9.51
C PHE A 608 37.40 13.93 -8.93
N ASN A 609 38.14 14.11 -7.84
CA ASN A 609 38.79 13.02 -7.14
C ASN A 609 37.73 12.00 -6.66
N ASP A 610 38.05 10.71 -6.82
CA ASP A 610 37.15 9.58 -6.47
C ASP A 610 36.91 9.43 -4.97
N SER A 611 37.77 10.00 -4.12
CA SER A 611 37.54 10.09 -2.67
C SER A 611 36.40 11.03 -2.29
N LEU A 612 35.97 11.92 -3.19
CA LEU A 612 34.86 12.85 -2.97
C LEU A 612 33.52 12.15 -3.23
N ILE A 613 33.09 11.34 -2.25
CA ILE A 613 31.88 10.49 -2.36
C ILE A 613 30.59 11.31 -2.54
N ASN A 614 30.52 12.48 -1.92
CA ASN A 614 29.39 13.41 -2.05
C ASN A 614 29.84 14.85 -1.77
N SER A 615 28.91 15.80 -1.90
CA SER A 615 29.18 17.23 -1.69
C SER A 615 29.70 17.58 -0.29
N ASN A 616 29.43 16.77 0.74
CA ASN A 616 29.97 17.01 2.09
C ASN A 616 31.46 16.71 2.15
N TYR A 617 31.92 15.66 1.45
CA TYR A 617 33.35 15.35 1.33
C TYR A 617 34.07 16.47 0.56
N LEU A 618 33.49 16.94 -0.55
CA LEU A 618 34.04 18.07 -1.26
C LEU A 618 34.08 19.31 -0.37
N LYS A 619 32.99 19.61 0.38
CA LYS A 619 32.97 20.75 1.31
C LYS A 619 34.07 20.63 2.35
N ALA A 620 34.30 19.46 2.92
CA ALA A 620 35.35 19.22 3.90
C ALA A 620 36.74 19.44 3.30
N GLU A 621 37.02 18.98 2.06
CA GLU A 621 38.29 19.24 1.37
C GLU A 621 38.48 20.73 1.04
N LEU A 622 37.44 21.41 0.59
CA LEU A 622 37.45 22.86 0.38
C LEU A 622 37.73 23.61 1.70
N ASP A 623 37.15 23.16 2.84
CA ASP A 623 37.41 23.74 4.15
C ASP A 623 38.87 23.52 4.62
N LYS A 624 39.52 22.41 4.25
CA LYS A 624 40.95 22.19 4.50
C LYS A 624 41.80 23.15 3.67
N LEU A 625 41.50 23.26 2.38
CA LEU A 625 42.24 24.14 1.48
C LEU A 625 42.07 25.61 1.85
N SER A 626 40.93 26.02 2.44
CA SER A 626 40.72 27.40 2.91
C SER A 626 41.69 27.84 4.01
N LYS A 627 42.35 26.89 4.68
CA LYS A 627 43.41 27.17 5.68
C LYS A 627 44.76 27.53 5.04
N THR A 628 44.91 27.35 3.75
CA THR A 628 46.13 27.72 2.99
C THR A 628 46.03 29.20 2.59
N GLU A 629 46.88 30.03 3.14
CA GLU A 629 46.79 31.51 2.98
C GLU A 629 46.69 31.97 1.52
N GLU A 630 47.42 31.31 0.60
CA GLU A 630 47.42 31.61 -0.83
C GLU A 630 46.13 31.24 -1.57
N LEU A 631 45.31 30.32 -1.04
CA LEU A 631 44.05 29.89 -1.63
C LEU A 631 42.81 30.51 -0.94
N LYS A 632 42.98 31.14 0.20
CA LYS A 632 41.98 31.68 1.07
C LYS A 632 40.97 32.59 0.36
N GLN A 633 41.51 33.55 -0.39
CA GLN A 633 40.67 34.52 -1.13
C GLN A 633 39.92 33.81 -2.27
N ILE A 634 40.56 32.94 -3.03
CA ILE A 634 39.90 32.16 -4.09
C ILE A 634 38.78 31.29 -3.53
N MET A 635 39.00 30.71 -2.34
CA MET A 635 38.00 29.90 -1.66
C MET A 635 36.76 30.67 -1.22
N ILE A 636 36.94 31.92 -0.74
CA ILE A 636 35.82 32.80 -0.41
C ILE A 636 34.97 33.08 -1.64
N ASP A 637 35.60 33.30 -2.76
CA ASP A 637 34.93 33.70 -4.01
C ASP A 637 34.28 32.51 -4.75
N GLU A 638 34.91 31.32 -4.78
CA GLU A 638 34.53 30.23 -5.65
C GLU A 638 33.94 29.00 -4.96
N LYS A 639 34.01 28.87 -3.63
CA LYS A 639 33.56 27.68 -2.90
C LYS A 639 32.13 27.25 -3.24
N SER A 640 31.20 28.20 -3.25
CA SER A 640 29.81 27.93 -3.55
C SER A 640 29.60 27.48 -5.00
N GLU A 641 30.38 28.04 -5.90
CA GLU A 641 30.31 27.69 -7.31
C GLU A 641 30.91 26.32 -7.60
N ILE A 642 32.03 25.96 -6.98
CA ILE A 642 32.60 24.62 -7.06
C ILE A 642 31.64 23.56 -6.56
N LEU A 643 30.96 23.81 -5.44
CA LEU A 643 29.91 22.90 -4.94
C LEU A 643 28.76 22.77 -5.94
N ARG A 644 28.35 23.86 -6.58
CA ARG A 644 27.31 23.84 -7.63
C ARG A 644 27.77 23.05 -8.85
N HIS A 645 29.04 23.22 -9.32
CA HIS A 645 29.61 22.44 -10.42
C HIS A 645 29.65 20.95 -10.11
N TYR A 646 30.04 20.57 -8.89
CA TYR A 646 29.99 19.17 -8.44
C TYR A 646 28.59 18.61 -8.52
N MET A 647 27.58 19.33 -8.01
CA MET A 647 26.19 18.91 -8.09
C MET A 647 25.69 18.79 -9.53
N THR A 648 26.11 19.68 -10.42
CA THR A 648 25.74 19.64 -11.84
C THR A 648 26.38 18.45 -12.56
N VAL A 649 27.69 18.17 -12.32
CA VAL A 649 28.39 17.05 -12.95
C VAL A 649 27.83 15.71 -12.55
N PHE A 650 27.53 15.52 -11.28
CA PHE A 650 27.00 14.26 -10.77
C PHE A 650 25.49 14.17 -10.80
N ASP A 651 24.79 15.31 -10.80
CA ASP A 651 23.34 15.40 -10.87
C ASP A 651 22.62 14.47 -9.85
N HIS A 652 23.11 14.46 -8.62
CA HIS A 652 22.66 13.57 -7.56
C HIS A 652 21.15 13.70 -7.26
N GLN A 653 20.61 14.92 -7.38
CA GLN A 653 19.22 15.19 -7.09
C GLN A 653 18.25 14.43 -7.99
N ASN A 654 18.69 14.13 -9.22
CA ASN A 654 17.86 13.40 -10.18
C ASN A 654 18.01 11.87 -10.10
N TYR A 655 19.02 11.35 -9.38
CA TYR A 655 19.39 9.93 -9.45
C TYR A 655 19.84 9.29 -8.14
N THR A 656 19.73 9.95 -7.01
CA THR A 656 20.21 9.40 -5.75
C THR A 656 19.22 8.48 -5.08
N GLY A 657 19.64 7.30 -4.68
CA GLY A 657 18.93 6.42 -3.77
C GLY A 657 18.95 6.93 -2.32
N ARG A 658 18.46 6.10 -1.40
CA ARG A 658 18.27 6.41 0.02
C ARG A 658 19.44 7.09 0.73
N SER A 659 20.65 6.66 0.43
CA SER A 659 21.87 7.17 1.08
C SER A 659 22.44 8.44 0.46
N GLY A 660 21.89 8.91 -0.66
CA GLY A 660 22.50 9.95 -1.47
C GLY A 660 23.81 9.51 -2.15
N THR A 661 24.19 8.26 -2.00
CA THR A 661 25.44 7.69 -2.53
C THR A 661 25.22 6.68 -3.66
N MET A 662 24.00 6.17 -3.82
CA MET A 662 23.68 5.24 -4.90
C MET A 662 23.30 5.97 -6.18
N TYR A 663 23.88 5.51 -7.28
CA TYR A 663 23.58 5.97 -8.62
C TYR A 663 22.36 5.25 -9.17
N GLY A 664 21.23 5.84 -9.02
CA GLY A 664 19.96 5.22 -9.36
C GLY A 664 19.38 4.42 -8.20
N TYR A 665 18.09 4.19 -8.25
CA TYR A 665 17.37 3.39 -7.29
C TYR A 665 16.73 2.20 -7.98
N GLU A 666 16.30 1.25 -7.19
CA GLU A 666 15.62 0.05 -7.65
C GLU A 666 14.44 0.43 -8.56
N GLY A 667 14.41 -0.15 -9.76
CA GLY A 667 13.36 0.12 -10.75
C GLY A 667 13.72 1.11 -11.85
N ILE A 668 14.81 1.90 -11.75
CA ILE A 668 15.28 2.73 -12.86
C ILE A 668 15.71 1.84 -14.04
N GLY A 669 15.18 2.15 -15.22
CA GLY A 669 15.45 1.37 -16.43
C GLY A 669 14.88 -0.05 -16.37
N SER A 670 13.94 -0.30 -15.46
CA SER A 670 13.31 -1.59 -15.25
C SER A 670 11.79 -1.50 -15.47
N ILE A 671 11.22 -2.62 -15.88
CA ILE A 671 9.78 -2.82 -15.72
C ILE A 671 9.53 -3.08 -14.23
N TYR A 672 8.69 -2.27 -13.61
CA TYR A 672 8.26 -2.44 -12.23
C TYR A 672 6.86 -3.05 -12.21
N TRP A 673 6.80 -4.37 -11.97
CA TRP A 673 5.58 -5.16 -12.17
C TRP A 673 4.40 -4.72 -11.31
N HIS A 674 4.67 -4.23 -10.10
CA HIS A 674 3.63 -3.67 -9.25
C HIS A 674 2.93 -2.47 -9.93
N MET A 675 3.71 -1.58 -10.58
CA MET A 675 3.13 -0.40 -11.21
C MET A 675 2.38 -0.73 -12.49
N VAL A 676 2.85 -1.74 -13.25
CA VAL A 676 2.15 -2.23 -14.45
C VAL A 676 0.82 -2.90 -14.06
N SER A 677 0.79 -3.69 -12.98
CA SER A 677 -0.47 -4.27 -12.49
C SER A 677 -1.44 -3.22 -11.93
N LYS A 678 -0.93 -2.14 -11.33
CA LYS A 678 -1.75 -0.98 -10.94
C LYS A 678 -2.31 -0.24 -12.16
N LEU A 679 -1.55 -0.11 -13.26
CA LEU A 679 -2.06 0.44 -14.50
C LEU A 679 -3.22 -0.39 -15.05
N LEU A 680 -3.09 -1.71 -14.98
CA LEU A 680 -4.15 -2.63 -15.37
C LEU A 680 -5.43 -2.39 -14.55
N LEU A 681 -5.31 -2.33 -13.22
CA LEU A 681 -6.43 -2.06 -12.32
C LEU A 681 -7.05 -0.67 -12.57
N ALA A 682 -6.24 0.37 -12.72
CA ALA A 682 -6.73 1.71 -13.02
C ALA A 682 -7.53 1.77 -14.33
N THR A 683 -7.07 1.03 -15.35
CA THR A 683 -7.78 0.91 -16.63
C THR A 683 -9.11 0.15 -16.47
N GLN A 684 -9.14 -0.88 -15.63
CA GLN A 684 -10.38 -1.60 -15.29
C GLN A 684 -11.37 -0.71 -14.52
N GLU A 685 -10.91 0.05 -13.52
CA GLU A 685 -11.75 1.01 -12.78
C GLU A 685 -12.39 2.04 -13.73
N LEU A 686 -11.63 2.54 -14.70
CA LEU A 686 -12.13 3.47 -15.72
C LEU A 686 -13.13 2.81 -16.69
N TYR A 687 -12.92 1.55 -17.04
CA TYR A 687 -13.88 0.81 -17.85
C TYR A 687 -15.23 0.66 -17.13
N PHE A 688 -15.22 0.30 -15.85
CA PHE A 688 -16.47 0.23 -15.07
C PHE A 688 -17.08 1.61 -14.81
N LYS A 689 -16.26 2.66 -14.63
CA LYS A 689 -16.74 4.04 -14.57
C LYS A 689 -17.46 4.43 -15.88
N ALA A 690 -16.89 4.04 -17.02
CA ALA A 690 -17.52 4.31 -18.33
C ALA A 690 -18.87 3.61 -18.47
N ILE A 691 -19.02 2.38 -17.99
CA ILE A 691 -20.31 1.68 -17.94
C ILE A 691 -21.30 2.44 -17.04
N GLN A 692 -20.89 2.86 -15.85
CA GLN A 692 -21.76 3.59 -14.92
C GLN A 692 -22.20 4.95 -15.46
N MET A 693 -21.38 5.59 -16.28
CA MET A 693 -21.66 6.86 -16.96
C MET A 693 -22.45 6.69 -18.25
N ASN A 694 -22.77 5.48 -18.66
CA ASN A 694 -23.40 5.14 -19.93
C ASN A 694 -22.63 5.72 -21.14
N GLU A 695 -21.31 5.62 -21.14
CA GLU A 695 -20.47 6.03 -22.25
C GLU A 695 -20.75 5.21 -23.52
N ASP A 696 -20.42 5.77 -24.68
CA ASP A 696 -20.62 5.11 -25.97
C ASP A 696 -19.82 3.79 -26.10
N THR A 697 -20.31 2.90 -26.95
CA THR A 697 -19.72 1.57 -27.19
C THR A 697 -18.28 1.66 -27.69
N ASP A 698 -17.92 2.70 -28.43
CA ASP A 698 -16.53 2.86 -28.92
C ASP A 698 -15.58 3.21 -27.80
N THR A 699 -15.99 4.06 -26.84
CA THR A 699 -15.22 4.33 -25.63
C THR A 699 -15.02 3.06 -24.81
N LEU A 700 -16.06 2.26 -24.61
CA LEU A 700 -16.00 0.97 -23.91
C LEU A 700 -15.05 -0.01 -24.61
N ARG A 701 -15.18 -0.19 -25.94
CA ARG A 701 -14.27 -1.03 -26.73
C ARG A 701 -12.83 -0.57 -26.66
N ASN A 702 -12.58 0.73 -26.76
CA ASN A 702 -11.23 1.28 -26.69
C ASN A 702 -10.60 1.03 -25.31
N LEU A 703 -11.31 1.29 -24.23
CA LEU A 703 -10.82 1.00 -22.86
C LEU A 703 -10.58 -0.49 -22.65
N GLY A 704 -11.48 -1.36 -23.06
CA GLY A 704 -11.31 -2.81 -22.93
C GLY A 704 -10.16 -3.36 -23.78
N ASN A 705 -9.97 -2.85 -25.01
CA ASN A 705 -8.82 -3.20 -25.85
C ASN A 705 -7.50 -2.74 -25.21
N LEU A 706 -7.47 -1.53 -24.64
CA LEU A 706 -6.30 -1.03 -23.91
C LEU A 706 -6.05 -1.84 -22.65
N TYR A 707 -7.08 -2.23 -21.91
CA TYR A 707 -6.99 -3.13 -20.78
C TYR A 707 -6.30 -4.45 -21.18
N TYR A 708 -6.79 -5.11 -22.24
CA TYR A 708 -6.19 -6.36 -22.70
C TYR A 708 -4.81 -6.19 -23.33
N LYS A 709 -4.52 -5.04 -23.91
CA LYS A 709 -3.19 -4.71 -24.40
C LYS A 709 -2.20 -4.57 -23.24
N ILE A 710 -2.58 -3.93 -22.12
CA ILE A 710 -1.79 -3.88 -20.90
C ILE A 710 -1.67 -5.27 -20.29
N ARG A 711 -2.77 -6.02 -20.23
CA ARG A 711 -2.83 -7.38 -19.70
C ARG A 711 -1.85 -8.33 -20.40
N SER A 712 -1.76 -8.25 -21.72
CA SER A 712 -0.81 -9.06 -22.50
C SER A 712 0.66 -8.77 -22.18
N GLY A 713 0.93 -7.66 -21.53
CA GLY A 713 2.25 -7.28 -21.03
C GLY A 713 2.56 -7.77 -19.61
N LEU A 714 1.70 -8.58 -19.00
CA LEU A 714 1.83 -9.03 -17.61
C LEU A 714 1.89 -10.55 -17.49
N SER A 715 2.75 -11.03 -16.60
CA SER A 715 2.80 -12.39 -16.05
C SER A 715 2.52 -13.53 -17.04
N SER A 716 1.48 -14.34 -16.81
CA SER A 716 1.17 -15.56 -17.58
C SER A 716 0.83 -15.33 -19.07
N ASP A 717 0.56 -14.10 -19.46
CA ASP A 717 0.34 -13.75 -20.87
C ASP A 717 1.67 -13.44 -21.60
N LYS A 718 2.82 -13.54 -20.90
CA LYS A 718 4.17 -13.37 -21.45
C LYS A 718 4.91 -14.69 -21.54
N THR A 719 5.88 -14.74 -22.46
CA THR A 719 6.85 -15.83 -22.47
C THR A 719 7.87 -15.68 -21.35
N PRO A 720 8.54 -16.76 -20.90
CA PRO A 720 9.64 -16.66 -19.94
C PRO A 720 10.75 -15.70 -20.37
N GLU A 721 11.01 -15.59 -21.66
CA GLU A 721 11.99 -14.66 -22.24
C GLU A 721 11.57 -13.20 -22.06
N GLN A 722 10.31 -12.86 -22.35
CA GLN A 722 9.77 -11.53 -22.19
C GLN A 722 9.65 -11.10 -20.72
N TYR A 723 9.26 -12.04 -19.84
CA TYR A 723 9.12 -11.76 -18.41
C TYR A 723 10.47 -11.74 -17.71
N GLY A 724 11.41 -12.51 -18.21
CA GLY A 724 12.76 -12.65 -17.64
C GLY A 724 12.84 -13.64 -16.49
N ALA A 725 11.79 -14.44 -16.27
CA ALA A 725 11.69 -15.50 -15.27
C ALA A 725 10.49 -16.39 -15.58
N PHE A 726 10.17 -17.30 -14.65
CA PHE A 726 8.98 -18.14 -14.74
C PHE A 726 7.71 -17.29 -14.59
N PRO A 727 6.81 -17.22 -15.58
CA PRO A 727 5.75 -16.20 -15.63
C PRO A 727 4.64 -16.34 -14.59
N TYR A 728 4.62 -17.42 -13.83
CA TYR A 728 3.62 -17.66 -12.79
C TYR A 728 4.08 -17.16 -11.42
N ASP A 729 5.37 -16.86 -11.25
CA ASP A 729 5.90 -16.29 -10.02
C ASP A 729 5.83 -14.76 -10.06
N PRO A 730 5.49 -14.11 -8.96
CA PRO A 730 5.54 -12.66 -8.86
C PRO A 730 6.97 -12.18 -8.60
N TYR A 731 7.38 -11.14 -9.32
CA TYR A 731 8.67 -10.47 -9.14
C TYR A 731 8.47 -8.96 -8.94
N SER A 732 9.48 -8.31 -8.38
CA SER A 732 9.49 -6.86 -8.21
C SER A 732 9.65 -6.15 -9.55
N HIS A 733 10.75 -6.41 -10.22
CA HIS A 733 11.13 -5.71 -11.43
C HIS A 733 11.94 -6.59 -12.39
N THR A 734 11.95 -6.21 -13.65
CA THR A 734 12.79 -6.81 -14.69
C THR A 734 13.61 -5.72 -15.36
N PRO A 735 14.92 -5.60 -15.04
CA PRO A 735 15.81 -4.70 -15.72
C PRO A 735 15.98 -5.11 -17.19
N TYR A 736 16.26 -4.13 -18.05
CA TYR A 736 16.48 -4.40 -19.46
C TYR A 736 17.60 -5.42 -19.67
N LYS A 737 17.28 -6.52 -20.36
CA LYS A 737 18.19 -7.65 -20.69
C LYS A 737 18.80 -8.37 -19.47
N ARG A 738 18.19 -8.33 -18.30
CA ARG A 738 18.75 -8.96 -17.08
C ARG A 738 17.81 -9.91 -16.38
N GLY A 739 16.73 -10.32 -16.87
CA GLY A 739 15.78 -11.17 -16.15
C GLY A 739 15.15 -10.51 -14.93
N ALA A 740 14.14 -11.15 -14.35
CA ALA A 740 13.39 -10.63 -13.22
C ALA A 740 14.19 -10.71 -11.91
N GLN A 741 14.00 -9.70 -11.07
CA GLN A 741 14.69 -9.52 -9.80
C GLN A 741 13.70 -9.46 -8.64
N GLN A 742 14.12 -9.90 -7.45
CA GLN A 742 13.37 -9.90 -6.19
C GLN A 742 12.00 -10.58 -6.27
N PRO A 743 11.95 -11.90 -6.06
CA PRO A 743 10.70 -12.66 -6.13
C PRO A 743 9.73 -12.31 -5.00
N GLY A 744 8.46 -12.55 -5.24
CA GLY A 744 7.42 -12.55 -4.21
C GLY A 744 6.92 -11.16 -3.79
N MET A 745 6.72 -10.24 -4.73
CA MET A 745 6.23 -8.88 -4.44
C MET A 745 4.73 -8.83 -4.10
N THR A 746 4.46 -8.07 -3.05
CA THR A 746 3.13 -7.89 -2.47
C THR A 746 2.15 -7.23 -3.44
N GLY A 747 2.53 -6.10 -4.02
CA GLY A 747 1.60 -5.26 -4.76
C GLY A 747 1.09 -5.90 -6.05
N GLN A 748 1.95 -6.58 -6.80
CA GLN A 748 1.55 -7.23 -8.04
C GLN A 748 0.45 -8.26 -7.81
N VAL A 749 0.57 -9.13 -6.82
CA VAL A 749 -0.36 -10.24 -6.62
C VAL A 749 -1.77 -9.76 -6.26
N LYS A 750 -1.90 -8.76 -5.38
CA LYS A 750 -3.20 -8.25 -5.00
C LYS A 750 -3.92 -7.55 -6.15
N GLU A 751 -3.21 -6.75 -6.95
CA GLU A 751 -3.79 -6.06 -8.10
C GLU A 751 -4.31 -7.07 -9.14
N GLU A 752 -3.59 -8.17 -9.35
CA GLU A 752 -4.03 -9.22 -10.26
C GLU A 752 -5.22 -10.04 -9.71
N ILE A 753 -5.34 -10.22 -8.39
CA ILE A 753 -6.54 -10.83 -7.77
C ILE A 753 -7.75 -9.93 -8.01
N ILE A 754 -7.63 -8.63 -7.69
CA ILE A 754 -8.73 -7.67 -7.85
C ILE A 754 -9.17 -7.59 -9.32
N THR A 755 -8.21 -7.47 -10.25
CA THR A 755 -8.55 -7.39 -11.68
C THR A 755 -9.17 -8.67 -12.20
N ARG A 756 -8.78 -9.84 -11.69
CA ARG A 756 -9.42 -11.10 -12.08
C ARG A 756 -10.88 -11.18 -11.63
N MET A 757 -11.17 -10.79 -10.40
CA MET A 757 -12.55 -10.73 -9.92
C MET A 757 -13.39 -9.70 -10.68
N GLY A 758 -12.77 -8.59 -11.09
CA GLY A 758 -13.39 -7.60 -11.98
C GLY A 758 -13.65 -8.13 -13.40
N GLU A 759 -12.73 -8.95 -13.97
CA GLU A 759 -12.98 -9.65 -15.26
C GLU A 759 -14.19 -10.59 -15.14
N LEU A 760 -14.27 -11.36 -14.05
CA LEU A 760 -15.41 -12.21 -13.74
C LEU A 760 -16.69 -11.43 -13.42
N GLY A 761 -16.59 -10.11 -13.27
CA GLY A 761 -17.73 -9.23 -13.10
C GLY A 761 -18.41 -9.32 -11.74
N CYS A 762 -17.73 -9.82 -10.70
CA CYS A 762 -18.23 -9.80 -9.33
C CYS A 762 -18.14 -8.38 -8.77
N VAL A 763 -19.24 -7.64 -8.81
CA VAL A 763 -19.33 -6.25 -8.34
C VAL A 763 -20.29 -6.20 -7.15
N ILE A 764 -19.90 -5.51 -6.09
CA ILE A 764 -20.79 -5.29 -4.94
C ILE A 764 -21.27 -3.84 -5.00
N ASN A 765 -22.56 -3.65 -4.81
CA ASN A 765 -23.16 -2.32 -4.70
C ASN A 765 -24.22 -2.33 -3.60
N ASN A 766 -23.98 -1.53 -2.57
CA ASN A 766 -24.90 -1.38 -1.43
C ASN A 766 -25.34 -2.72 -0.81
N GLY A 767 -24.39 -3.65 -0.68
CA GLY A 767 -24.61 -4.96 -0.09
C GLY A 767 -25.18 -6.03 -1.02
N GLU A 768 -25.40 -5.74 -2.27
CA GLU A 768 -25.87 -6.67 -3.30
C GLU A 768 -24.72 -7.10 -4.20
N LEU A 769 -24.55 -8.38 -4.43
CA LEU A 769 -23.58 -8.92 -5.40
C LEU A 769 -24.23 -8.94 -6.78
N ILE A 770 -23.57 -8.28 -7.72
CA ILE A 770 -23.98 -8.15 -9.11
C ILE A 770 -23.00 -8.93 -9.98
N PHE A 771 -23.50 -9.67 -10.97
CA PHE A 771 -22.71 -10.40 -11.96
C PHE A 771 -22.73 -9.64 -13.29
N ASN A 772 -21.63 -8.92 -13.57
CA ASN A 772 -21.52 -8.10 -14.80
C ASN A 772 -20.15 -8.33 -15.48
N PRO A 773 -19.93 -9.47 -16.13
CA PRO A 773 -18.64 -9.88 -16.71
C PRO A 773 -18.36 -9.21 -18.07
N LYS A 774 -18.57 -7.92 -18.21
CA LYS A 774 -18.37 -7.17 -19.47
C LYS A 774 -16.94 -7.17 -20.00
N LEU A 775 -15.95 -7.39 -19.13
CA LEU A 775 -14.55 -7.56 -19.51
C LEU A 775 -14.14 -9.00 -19.75
N LEU A 776 -14.97 -9.98 -19.41
CA LEU A 776 -14.64 -11.38 -19.61
C LEU A 776 -14.61 -11.71 -21.11
N LYS A 777 -13.58 -12.42 -21.55
CA LYS A 777 -13.53 -12.91 -22.92
C LYS A 777 -14.42 -14.13 -23.11
N ILE A 778 -15.20 -14.15 -24.16
CA ILE A 778 -16.04 -15.29 -24.50
C ILE A 778 -15.21 -16.57 -24.72
N SER A 779 -13.95 -16.43 -25.14
CA SER A 779 -12.98 -17.52 -25.32
C SER A 779 -12.51 -18.16 -24.01
N GLU A 780 -12.96 -17.70 -22.84
CA GLU A 780 -12.69 -18.34 -21.55
C GLU A 780 -13.72 -19.44 -21.21
N PHE A 781 -14.86 -19.47 -21.88
CA PHE A 781 -15.81 -20.54 -21.71
C PHE A 781 -15.26 -21.85 -22.30
N LEU A 782 -15.52 -22.95 -21.64
CA LEU A 782 -15.04 -24.28 -22.03
C LEU A 782 -15.55 -24.69 -23.40
N THR A 783 -14.69 -25.28 -24.21
CA THR A 783 -15.04 -25.87 -25.52
C THR A 783 -15.40 -27.33 -25.42
N GLU A 784 -15.10 -27.99 -24.30
CA GLU A 784 -15.39 -29.39 -23.98
C GLU A 784 -15.74 -29.52 -22.48
N SER A 785 -16.33 -30.62 -22.07
CA SER A 785 -16.65 -30.86 -20.67
C SER A 785 -15.39 -30.98 -19.83
N SER A 786 -15.47 -30.53 -18.58
CA SER A 786 -14.36 -30.51 -17.61
C SER A 786 -14.89 -30.66 -16.20
N THR A 787 -14.03 -30.89 -15.23
CA THR A 787 -14.40 -30.96 -13.81
C THR A 787 -13.77 -29.80 -13.06
N PHE A 788 -14.58 -29.06 -12.31
CA PHE A 788 -14.14 -28.03 -11.37
C PHE A 788 -13.96 -28.64 -9.98
N SER A 789 -12.72 -28.66 -9.49
CA SER A 789 -12.41 -29.05 -8.11
C SER A 789 -12.32 -27.78 -7.25
N TYR A 790 -13.05 -27.73 -6.16
CA TYR A 790 -13.08 -26.57 -5.26
C TYR A 790 -13.17 -27.01 -3.80
N VAL A 791 -12.95 -26.09 -2.88
CA VAL A 791 -13.11 -26.27 -1.43
C VAL A 791 -14.35 -25.53 -0.99
N ASP A 792 -15.31 -26.26 -0.41
CA ASP A 792 -16.54 -25.68 0.09
C ASP A 792 -16.35 -24.98 1.47
N VAL A 793 -17.40 -24.33 1.96
CA VAL A 793 -17.38 -23.65 3.26
C VAL A 793 -17.18 -24.59 4.45
N ASN A 794 -17.31 -25.90 4.28
CA ASN A 794 -17.02 -26.91 5.32
C ASN A 794 -15.57 -27.45 5.20
N GLN A 795 -14.71 -26.79 4.43
CA GLN A 795 -13.34 -27.21 4.16
C GLN A 795 -13.22 -28.57 3.45
N SER A 796 -14.26 -28.99 2.75
CA SER A 796 -14.32 -30.25 2.03
C SER A 796 -13.94 -30.03 0.56
N MET A 797 -13.10 -30.92 0.02
CA MET A 797 -12.82 -30.95 -1.42
C MET A 797 -14.05 -31.47 -2.16
N CYS A 798 -14.61 -30.65 -3.01
CA CYS A 798 -15.77 -30.94 -3.84
C CYS A 798 -15.43 -30.93 -5.32
N LYS A 799 -16.23 -31.60 -6.12
CA LYS A 799 -16.11 -31.63 -7.58
C LYS A 799 -17.46 -31.30 -8.21
N LEU A 800 -17.41 -30.47 -9.25
CA LEU A 800 -18.56 -30.07 -10.05
C LEU A 800 -18.24 -30.35 -11.52
N ASP A 801 -19.08 -31.11 -12.20
CA ASP A 801 -18.92 -31.38 -13.63
C ASP A 801 -19.45 -30.17 -14.43
N LEU A 802 -18.63 -29.69 -15.32
CA LEU A 802 -18.92 -28.55 -16.20
C LEU A 802 -19.10 -29.06 -17.64
N ASN A 803 -20.11 -28.52 -18.29
CA ASN A 803 -20.37 -28.76 -19.71
C ASN A 803 -19.62 -27.75 -20.59
N GLN A 804 -19.63 -28.01 -21.90
CA GLN A 804 -19.25 -27.02 -22.90
C GLN A 804 -20.05 -25.73 -22.69
N ASN A 805 -19.46 -24.58 -23.00
CA ASN A 805 -20.01 -23.24 -22.77
C ASN A 805 -20.17 -22.83 -21.30
N GLN A 806 -19.49 -23.50 -20.38
CA GLN A 806 -19.46 -23.13 -18.98
C GLN A 806 -18.04 -22.73 -18.54
N LEU A 807 -17.94 -22.01 -17.45
CA LEU A 807 -16.74 -21.80 -16.62
C LEU A 807 -17.16 -21.71 -15.17
N ALA A 808 -16.23 -22.00 -14.25
CA ALA A 808 -16.53 -21.94 -12.82
C ALA A 808 -15.38 -21.33 -12.01
N PHE A 809 -15.75 -20.70 -10.92
CA PHE A 809 -14.86 -20.14 -9.90
C PHE A 809 -15.58 -20.14 -8.55
N THR A 810 -14.89 -19.86 -7.47
CA THR A 810 -15.52 -19.64 -6.17
C THR A 810 -15.56 -18.15 -5.80
N TYR A 811 -16.58 -17.78 -5.02
CA TYR A 811 -16.64 -16.50 -4.34
C TYR A 811 -17.16 -16.71 -2.92
N CYS A 812 -16.37 -16.30 -1.90
CA CYS A 812 -16.61 -16.68 -0.51
C CYS A 812 -16.82 -18.21 -0.32
N GLN A 813 -16.06 -19.02 -1.06
CA GLN A 813 -16.11 -20.49 -1.15
C GLN A 813 -17.43 -21.09 -1.67
N VAL A 814 -18.31 -20.28 -2.22
CA VAL A 814 -19.48 -20.79 -2.94
C VAL A 814 -19.11 -20.90 -4.41
N PRO A 815 -19.30 -22.05 -5.06
CA PRO A 815 -19.05 -22.22 -6.49
C PRO A 815 -20.06 -21.40 -7.30
N ILE A 816 -19.53 -20.67 -8.28
CA ILE A 816 -20.29 -19.89 -9.24
C ILE A 816 -20.00 -20.47 -10.62
N VAL A 817 -21.05 -20.83 -11.34
CA VAL A 817 -20.97 -21.35 -12.70
C VAL A 817 -21.59 -20.32 -13.65
N TYR A 818 -20.79 -19.85 -14.59
CA TYR A 818 -21.28 -19.06 -15.72
C TYR A 818 -21.57 -19.99 -16.89
N GLU A 819 -22.70 -19.76 -17.55
CA GLU A 819 -23.13 -20.51 -18.72
C GLU A 819 -23.56 -19.57 -19.86
N LEU A 820 -23.10 -19.84 -21.06
CA LEU A 820 -23.62 -19.20 -22.27
C LEU A 820 -24.93 -19.85 -22.67
N SER A 821 -26.00 -19.07 -22.73
CA SER A 821 -27.36 -19.52 -23.03
C SER A 821 -28.07 -18.52 -23.94
N ASP A 822 -28.95 -19.01 -24.77
CA ASP A 822 -29.82 -18.16 -25.60
C ASP A 822 -31.10 -17.73 -24.87
N ALA A 823 -31.29 -18.15 -23.61
CA ALA A 823 -32.54 -17.93 -22.82
C ALA A 823 -32.57 -16.60 -22.03
N GLY A 824 -31.62 -15.70 -22.28
CA GLY A 824 -31.53 -14.45 -21.52
C GLY A 824 -30.71 -14.57 -20.24
N GLN A 825 -30.51 -13.43 -19.55
CA GLN A 825 -29.76 -13.36 -18.29
C GLN A 825 -30.62 -13.83 -17.13
N SER A 826 -30.15 -14.80 -16.37
CA SER A 826 -30.82 -15.31 -15.18
C SER A 826 -29.84 -15.87 -14.16
N ILE A 827 -30.23 -15.89 -12.90
CA ILE A 827 -29.46 -16.47 -11.80
C ILE A 827 -30.29 -17.58 -11.17
N SER A 828 -29.66 -18.73 -10.94
CA SER A 828 -30.23 -19.86 -10.22
C SER A 828 -29.40 -20.12 -8.95
N VAL A 829 -30.00 -19.95 -7.78
CA VAL A 829 -29.35 -20.15 -6.49
C VAL A 829 -29.83 -21.46 -5.89
N SER A 830 -28.89 -22.39 -5.69
CA SER A 830 -29.13 -23.69 -5.07
C SER A 830 -28.80 -23.63 -3.57
N TYR A 831 -29.74 -24.02 -2.74
CA TYR A 831 -29.62 -24.08 -1.28
C TYR A 831 -29.42 -25.51 -0.77
N ALA A 832 -29.03 -25.62 0.49
CA ALA A 832 -29.13 -26.87 1.21
C ALA A 832 -30.58 -27.40 1.16
N LYS A 833 -30.78 -28.72 1.14
CA LYS A 833 -32.10 -29.40 1.03
C LYS A 833 -32.78 -29.27 -0.35
N ASN A 834 -31.98 -29.10 -1.43
CA ASN A 834 -32.44 -29.10 -2.83
C ASN A 834 -33.48 -28.01 -3.17
N LYS A 835 -33.56 -26.91 -2.40
CA LYS A 835 -34.32 -25.74 -2.78
C LYS A 835 -33.53 -24.97 -3.85
N ILE A 836 -34.19 -24.61 -4.94
CA ILE A 836 -33.64 -23.76 -5.99
C ILE A 836 -34.51 -22.50 -6.08
N GLU A 837 -33.86 -21.37 -6.20
CA GLU A 837 -34.50 -20.08 -6.39
C GLU A 837 -33.97 -19.42 -7.67
N ASN A 838 -34.88 -19.08 -8.58
CA ASN A 838 -34.52 -18.46 -9.86
C ASN A 838 -34.83 -16.96 -9.83
N ILE A 839 -33.87 -16.18 -10.30
CA ILE A 839 -33.92 -14.71 -10.33
C ILE A 839 -33.75 -14.27 -11.77
N ASN A 840 -34.66 -13.48 -12.27
CA ASN A 840 -34.49 -12.79 -13.55
C ASN A 840 -33.73 -11.49 -13.29
N GLY A 841 -32.50 -11.41 -13.81
CA GLY A 841 -31.62 -10.28 -13.61
C GLY A 841 -30.16 -10.67 -13.37
N ASP A 842 -29.39 -9.73 -12.90
CA ASP A 842 -27.92 -9.80 -12.75
C ASP A 842 -27.44 -9.72 -11.29
N SER A 843 -28.33 -9.58 -10.31
CA SER A 843 -27.95 -9.36 -8.92
C SER A 843 -28.65 -10.29 -7.94
N LEU A 844 -27.95 -10.60 -6.86
CA LEU A 844 -28.49 -11.26 -5.66
C LEU A 844 -29.09 -10.20 -4.73
N SER A 845 -30.18 -10.56 -4.05
CA SER A 845 -30.71 -9.71 -2.97
C SER A 845 -29.66 -9.51 -1.85
N LYS A 846 -29.87 -8.48 -1.03
CA LYS A 846 -29.00 -8.22 0.12
C LYS A 846 -28.92 -9.41 1.08
N GLU A 847 -30.05 -10.11 1.31
CA GLU A 847 -30.08 -11.29 2.18
C GLU A 847 -29.26 -12.45 1.59
N MET A 848 -29.38 -12.71 0.30
CA MET A 848 -28.59 -13.74 -0.38
C MET A 848 -27.11 -13.39 -0.36
N SER A 849 -26.78 -12.13 -0.68
CA SER A 849 -25.40 -11.63 -0.65
C SER A 849 -24.80 -11.71 0.76
N GLU A 850 -25.58 -11.38 1.80
CA GLU A 850 -25.15 -11.52 3.19
C GLU A 850 -24.89 -12.97 3.58
N ASN A 851 -25.76 -13.91 3.14
CA ASN A 851 -25.53 -15.35 3.36
C ASN A 851 -24.23 -15.84 2.67
N LEU A 852 -23.90 -15.28 1.51
CA LEU A 852 -22.64 -15.54 0.81
C LEU A 852 -21.43 -14.94 1.56
N PHE A 853 -21.48 -13.64 1.86
CA PHE A 853 -20.38 -12.91 2.52
C PHE A 853 -20.07 -13.45 3.90
N SER A 854 -21.09 -13.93 4.62
CA SER A 854 -20.92 -14.54 5.95
C SER A 854 -20.50 -16.01 5.90
N ARG A 855 -20.34 -16.61 4.72
CA ARG A 855 -19.99 -18.05 4.53
C ARG A 855 -20.91 -18.97 5.33
N SER A 856 -22.21 -18.67 5.31
CA SER A 856 -23.21 -19.33 6.16
C SER A 856 -23.46 -20.81 5.81
N GLY A 857 -22.96 -21.30 4.68
CA GLY A 857 -23.22 -22.66 4.16
C GLY A 857 -24.64 -22.90 3.67
N LYS A 858 -25.51 -21.84 3.68
CA LYS A 858 -26.88 -21.97 3.17
C LYS A 858 -26.93 -22.08 1.66
N ILE A 859 -26.12 -21.30 0.95
CA ILE A 859 -26.00 -21.35 -0.51
C ILE A 859 -24.96 -22.42 -0.87
N LYS A 860 -25.33 -23.32 -1.76
CA LYS A 860 -24.47 -24.42 -2.22
C LYS A 860 -23.83 -24.15 -3.57
N GLU A 861 -24.55 -23.47 -4.46
CA GLU A 861 -24.12 -23.18 -5.82
C GLU A 861 -24.90 -21.98 -6.35
N ILE A 862 -24.27 -21.20 -7.19
CA ILE A 862 -24.90 -20.13 -7.97
C ILE A 862 -24.58 -20.38 -9.43
N LYS A 863 -25.61 -20.51 -10.25
CA LYS A 863 -25.49 -20.58 -11.71
C LYS A 863 -25.99 -19.31 -12.33
N VAL A 864 -25.20 -18.68 -13.19
CA VAL A 864 -25.57 -17.45 -13.89
C VAL A 864 -25.51 -17.69 -15.39
N CYS A 865 -26.62 -17.49 -16.06
CA CYS A 865 -26.73 -17.62 -17.51
C CYS A 865 -26.56 -16.24 -18.18
N PHE A 866 -25.82 -16.21 -19.28
CA PHE A 866 -25.62 -15.00 -20.08
C PHE A 866 -25.83 -15.29 -21.56
N GLU A 867 -26.38 -14.34 -22.28
CA GLU A 867 -26.35 -14.36 -23.73
C GLU A 867 -24.96 -14.02 -24.26
N ARG A 868 -24.59 -14.58 -25.43
CA ARG A 868 -23.32 -14.24 -26.09
C ARG A 868 -23.18 -12.75 -26.38
N SER A 869 -24.28 -12.07 -26.68
CA SER A 869 -24.36 -10.64 -26.92
C SER A 869 -23.95 -9.78 -25.70
N HIS A 870 -23.96 -10.36 -24.50
CA HIS A 870 -23.54 -9.68 -23.27
C HIS A 870 -22.03 -9.34 -23.28
N PHE A 871 -21.21 -10.12 -23.98
CA PHE A 871 -19.76 -10.02 -23.99
C PHE A 871 -19.28 -9.13 -25.16
N LEU A 872 -18.40 -8.18 -24.87
CA LEU A 872 -17.81 -7.30 -25.87
C LEU A 872 -16.48 -7.84 -26.44
N PHE A 873 -15.86 -8.87 -25.78
CA PHE A 873 -14.52 -9.36 -26.08
C PHE A 873 -14.46 -10.88 -26.29
#